data_b9a4061d48c892605950568a924583f7
#
_entry.id   b9a4061d48c892605950568a924583f7
#
_cell.length_a   1.000
_cell.length_b   1.000
_cell.length_c   1.000
_cell.angle_alpha   90.00
_cell.angle_beta   90.00
_cell.angle_gamma   90.00
#
_symmetry.space_group_name_H-M   'P 1'
#
loop_
_entity.id
_entity.type
_entity.pdbx_description
1 polymer ?
#
loop_
_entity_poly.entity_id
_entity_poly.type
_entity_poly.pdbx_seq_one_letter_code
_entity_poly.pdbx_strand_id
1 'polypeptide(L)'
;MRLIVSLFLVLHVVTLNAQEDHQSISGHVFELIGNDSVVPLVGVNVFYSGTTNGTTSNSAGYFELEHDSSNYMLVFSFVGYQSDTLHVHGHDELNVVLSEGKILEDALVEFKKGSYSFSRIDPMHAHVIRQDELRKAACCNLAESFETDPSVDATFTDAVTGTKQIQMMGLSGKYVQMLSGNIPVLRGLSLLYGLKQIPGPFIHQIAVSKGAGSVLNGFESMVGQINMNLKQPEYAEKFHLNFYLNQGGRSEYNAFYTHKFNKWSTTFMAHYEDQSIKNDRNQDDFLDMPLHNDFIFHNQWNYRSSKIHMELGYNGAYSNANSGSIDVEPAYPVNMEIWSGNAFAKIGYLFPNDDFKSLALQLSTNLNDQQTTIGLTNYRGRQLSGYANLIFQQELGKNPEENYYKFGASFQVDSVSEILSLRYLNLINNDTNFDNKRLEMVPGIYGEFTHNSEKWGVIAGLRVDYNSYFDQYFITPRLHIRRSFSNETAIKLMVGSGRRTPFMLMENVGYMASSRQWILDSYGMIGLQQEISWNFGTALLHEFDLWNREGVFTFDAYRSFFENQLVVDLDQSAREIHFYALNGMSYSNSVQAEINYDINRRVSVRTAYRFLDVKTDYQAGLLEKPFVSKHRGFLNMAYSTRKNKGKQWVMDLTTQFIGSQRIPFTGDNADRFILDERSPNYVLMNGQITRHMSKETSIYLGVENATNFRQPNPILSADAPHETYFDSAMIWGPIFGRMIYFGLRYTIDN
;
A
#
# COMPACT_ATOMS: atom_id res chain seq x y z
N MET A 1 -25.05 31.39 -16.33
CA MET A 1 -24.27 32.62 -16.07
C MET A 1 -24.80 33.49 -14.92
N ARG A 2 -25.90 33.14 -14.23
CA ARG A 2 -26.39 33.81 -13.00
C ARG A 2 -26.11 33.05 -11.69
N LEU A 3 -25.63 31.80 -11.74
CA LEU A 3 -25.30 31.04 -10.55
C LEU A 3 -23.82 31.14 -10.13
N ILE A 4 -22.95 31.63 -11.01
CA ILE A 4 -21.49 31.75 -10.73
C ILE A 4 -21.17 33.09 -10.04
N VAL A 5 -22.04 34.11 -10.19
CA VAL A 5 -21.85 35.44 -9.57
C VAL A 5 -22.30 35.44 -8.11
N SER A 6 -23.17 34.52 -7.69
CA SER A 6 -23.63 34.44 -6.29
C SER A 6 -22.66 33.70 -5.38
N LEU A 7 -21.70 32.95 -5.93
CA LEU A 7 -20.69 32.24 -5.13
C LEU A 7 -19.48 33.11 -4.79
N PHE A 8 -19.26 34.21 -5.55
CA PHE A 8 -18.17 35.14 -5.29
C PHE A 8 -18.50 36.25 -4.28
N LEU A 9 -19.77 36.46 -3.94
CA LEU A 9 -20.21 37.50 -3.01
C LEU A 9 -20.32 37.02 -1.55
N VAL A 10 -20.20 35.72 -1.27
CA VAL A 10 -20.21 35.18 0.09
C VAL A 10 -18.80 35.06 0.71
N LEU A 11 -17.76 35.30 -0.10
CA LEU A 11 -16.36 35.18 0.37
C LEU A 11 -15.75 36.52 0.87
N HIS A 12 -16.50 37.58 0.99
CA HIS A 12 -15.97 38.93 1.33
C HIS A 12 -16.41 39.48 2.69
N VAL A 13 -16.98 38.71 3.56
CA VAL A 13 -17.28 39.15 4.93
C VAL A 13 -16.83 38.10 5.93
N VAL A 14 -15.62 38.14 6.36
CA VAL A 14 -15.10 37.93 7.71
C VAL A 14 -13.59 38.17 7.70
N THR A 15 -13.17 39.40 7.79
CA THR A 15 -11.88 39.78 8.33
C THR A 15 -12.11 40.82 9.42
N LEU A 16 -12.17 40.36 10.64
CA LEU A 16 -11.90 41.22 11.80
C LEU A 16 -10.88 40.46 12.64
N ASN A 17 -9.71 41.08 12.69
CA ASN A 17 -8.54 40.65 13.42
C ASN A 17 -8.76 40.70 14.93
N ALA A 18 -8.40 39.63 15.63
CA ALA A 18 -7.77 39.74 16.92
C ALA A 18 -6.36 39.13 16.74
N GLN A 19 -5.36 40.02 16.76
CA GLN A 19 -3.96 39.62 16.81
C GLN A 19 -3.69 39.34 18.29
N GLU A 20 -3.76 38.08 18.71
CA GLU A 20 -3.14 37.63 19.94
C GLU A 20 -1.67 37.39 19.62
N ASP A 21 -0.77 38.06 20.34
CA ASP A 21 0.66 37.79 20.35
C ASP A 21 0.88 36.40 20.94
N HIS A 22 0.91 35.38 20.10
CA HIS A 22 1.32 34.04 20.49
C HIS A 22 2.84 34.04 20.66
N GLN A 23 3.30 33.97 21.91
CA GLN A 23 4.72 33.75 22.22
C GLN A 23 5.06 32.31 21.87
N SER A 24 6.00 32.08 20.93
CA SER A 24 6.53 30.77 20.60
C SER A 24 7.95 30.59 21.09
N ILE A 25 8.32 29.36 21.45
CA ILE A 25 9.68 28.93 21.73
C ILE A 25 10.17 28.18 20.50
N SER A 26 11.34 28.56 20.00
CA SER A 26 11.92 27.95 18.81
C SER A 26 13.40 27.58 19.04
N GLY A 27 13.94 26.77 18.15
CA GLY A 27 15.35 26.39 18.22
C GLY A 27 15.74 25.26 17.29
N HIS A 28 16.97 24.80 17.44
CA HIS A 28 17.53 23.72 16.65
C HIS A 28 17.99 22.56 17.52
N VAL A 29 17.78 21.35 17.06
CA VAL A 29 18.30 20.14 17.69
C VAL A 29 19.34 19.52 16.78
N PHE A 30 20.48 19.17 17.36
CA PHE A 30 21.63 18.62 16.68
C PHE A 30 22.05 17.29 17.30
N GLU A 31 22.78 16.47 16.54
CA GLU A 31 23.56 15.36 17.05
C GLU A 31 25.06 15.64 16.92
N LEU A 32 25.86 15.06 17.81
CA LEU A 32 27.31 15.16 17.79
C LEU A 32 27.88 14.01 16.92
N ILE A 33 28.55 14.34 15.82
CA ILE A 33 29.28 13.37 15.01
C ILE A 33 30.78 13.51 15.22
N GLY A 34 31.39 12.51 15.92
CA GLY A 34 32.79 12.57 16.30
C GLY A 34 33.04 13.60 17.39
N ASN A 35 34.27 14.14 17.51
CA ASN A 35 34.62 14.98 18.62
C ASN A 35 34.23 16.46 18.48
N ASP A 36 33.91 16.99 17.29
CA ASP A 36 33.73 18.44 17.07
C ASP A 36 32.71 18.86 15.99
N SER A 37 31.92 17.98 15.42
CA SER A 37 30.95 18.34 14.39
C SER A 37 29.51 18.06 14.83
N VAL A 38 28.64 19.06 14.77
CA VAL A 38 27.21 18.93 15.02
C VAL A 38 26.42 18.91 13.71
N VAL A 39 25.43 18.03 13.60
CA VAL A 39 24.55 17.89 12.45
C VAL A 39 23.09 18.01 12.89
N PRO A 40 22.24 18.71 12.14
CA PRO A 40 20.84 18.83 12.48
C PRO A 40 20.16 17.45 12.64
N LEU A 41 19.44 17.27 13.75
CA LEU A 41 18.74 16.02 14.06
C LEU A 41 17.24 16.18 13.77
N VAL A 42 16.80 15.51 12.70
CA VAL A 42 15.43 15.57 12.23
C VAL A 42 14.52 14.59 12.97
N GLY A 43 13.29 14.99 13.28
CA GLY A 43 12.28 14.12 13.88
C GLY A 43 12.40 13.96 15.39
N VAL A 44 13.17 14.83 16.05
CA VAL A 44 13.23 14.90 17.51
C VAL A 44 11.88 15.37 18.05
N ASN A 45 11.30 14.63 18.98
CA ASN A 45 10.11 15.07 19.69
C ASN A 45 10.49 16.13 20.72
N VAL A 46 9.87 17.31 20.63
CA VAL A 46 10.05 18.44 21.54
C VAL A 46 8.71 18.72 22.20
N PHE A 47 8.59 18.56 23.52
CA PHE A 47 7.31 18.66 24.20
C PHE A 47 7.47 19.14 25.66
N TYR A 48 6.44 19.79 26.21
CA TYR A 48 6.40 20.15 27.58
C TYR A 48 6.23 18.94 28.50
N SER A 49 7.08 18.86 29.52
CA SER A 49 7.08 17.72 30.44
C SER A 49 5.72 17.48 31.10
N GLY A 50 5.20 16.25 30.97
CA GLY A 50 3.91 15.87 31.53
C GLY A 50 2.68 16.32 30.73
N THR A 51 2.86 16.91 29.55
CA THR A 51 1.78 17.34 28.66
C THR A 51 1.83 16.65 27.31
N THR A 52 0.79 16.82 26.51
CA THR A 52 0.73 16.41 25.10
C THR A 52 1.09 17.57 24.14
N ASN A 53 1.38 18.76 24.67
CA ASN A 53 1.76 19.92 23.89
C ASN A 53 3.21 19.77 23.42
N GLY A 54 3.42 19.54 22.12
CA GLY A 54 4.73 19.27 21.56
C GLY A 54 4.76 19.38 20.04
N THR A 55 5.99 19.42 19.51
CA THR A 55 6.30 19.49 18.09
C THR A 55 7.42 18.50 17.75
N THR A 56 7.81 18.41 16.48
CA THR A 56 8.97 17.62 16.04
C THR A 56 9.93 18.50 15.26
N SER A 57 11.24 18.26 15.42
CA SER A 57 12.24 18.96 14.62
C SER A 57 12.15 18.56 13.15
N ASN A 58 12.31 19.55 12.28
CA ASN A 58 12.30 19.38 10.83
C ASN A 58 13.68 18.91 10.28
N SER A 59 13.83 18.90 8.95
CA SER A 59 15.08 18.49 8.28
C SER A 59 16.31 19.35 8.61
N ALA A 60 16.12 20.58 9.09
CA ALA A 60 17.16 21.46 9.58
C ALA A 60 17.41 21.31 11.09
N GLY A 61 16.74 20.36 11.75
CA GLY A 61 16.73 20.24 13.20
C GLY A 61 15.88 21.30 13.90
N TYR A 62 15.24 22.22 13.15
CA TYR A 62 14.46 23.32 13.71
C TYR A 62 13.14 22.84 14.26
N PHE A 63 12.73 23.38 15.41
CA PHE A 63 11.44 23.20 16.02
C PHE A 63 10.85 24.53 16.45
N GLU A 64 9.54 24.61 16.48
CA GLU A 64 8.78 25.74 17.03
C GLU A 64 7.57 25.19 17.79
N LEU A 65 7.31 25.72 18.97
CA LEU A 65 6.27 25.28 19.88
C LEU A 65 5.66 26.49 20.58
N GLU A 66 4.33 26.56 20.70
CA GLU A 66 3.67 27.61 21.47
C GLU A 66 4.14 27.62 22.92
N HIS A 67 4.39 28.81 23.44
CA HIS A 67 4.83 28.98 24.83
C HIS A 67 3.69 28.63 25.79
N ASP A 68 3.94 27.62 26.63
CA ASP A 68 3.05 27.25 27.73
C ASP A 68 3.49 27.99 29.00
N SER A 69 2.80 29.06 29.35
CA SER A 69 3.10 29.86 30.56
C SER A 69 2.89 29.10 31.87
N SER A 70 2.31 27.92 31.83
CA SER A 70 2.08 27.03 32.98
C SER A 70 3.18 25.97 33.17
N ASN A 71 4.02 25.75 32.13
CA ASN A 71 5.04 24.70 32.13
C ASN A 71 6.36 25.19 31.54
N TYR A 72 7.42 25.16 32.34
CA TYR A 72 8.75 25.66 31.96
C TYR A 72 9.76 24.55 31.60
N MET A 73 9.34 23.29 31.54
CA MET A 73 10.23 22.16 31.30
C MET A 73 9.98 21.56 29.89
N LEU A 74 10.91 21.80 28.98
CA LEU A 74 10.85 21.30 27.61
C LEU A 74 11.72 20.06 27.46
N VAL A 75 11.13 18.96 27.00
CA VAL A 75 11.80 17.66 26.82
C VAL A 75 12.11 17.44 25.35
N PHE A 76 13.35 17.08 25.05
CA PHE A 76 13.84 16.68 23.73
C PHE A 76 14.09 15.18 23.73
N SER A 77 13.40 14.43 22.88
CA SER A 77 13.50 12.98 22.86
C SER A 77 13.55 12.45 21.43
N PHE A 78 14.53 11.61 21.14
CA PHE A 78 14.68 10.93 19.86
C PHE A 78 15.17 9.50 20.06
N VAL A 79 14.72 8.59 19.19
CA VAL A 79 15.06 7.16 19.30
C VAL A 79 16.56 6.96 19.10
N GLY A 80 17.24 6.35 20.09
CA GLY A 80 18.69 6.12 20.06
C GLY A 80 19.51 7.23 20.73
N TYR A 81 18.87 8.30 21.24
CA TYR A 81 19.54 9.41 21.92
C TYR A 81 19.09 9.52 23.38
N GLN A 82 19.98 10.05 24.21
CA GLN A 82 19.61 10.39 25.56
C GLN A 82 18.69 11.62 25.54
N SER A 83 17.47 11.46 26.11
CA SER A 83 16.54 12.58 26.23
C SER A 83 17.13 13.67 27.09
N ASP A 84 17.03 14.92 26.64
CA ASP A 84 17.44 16.11 27.41
C ASP A 84 16.20 16.91 27.82
N THR A 85 16.29 17.60 28.93
CA THR A 85 15.21 18.41 29.48
C THR A 85 15.74 19.77 29.89
N LEU A 86 15.26 20.81 29.23
CA LEU A 86 15.68 22.19 29.46
C LEU A 86 14.59 22.99 30.19
N HIS A 87 15.01 23.85 31.06
CA HIS A 87 14.15 24.85 31.69
C HIS A 87 14.12 26.10 30.80
N VAL A 88 12.95 26.44 30.25
CA VAL A 88 12.78 27.51 29.27
C VAL A 88 12.09 28.73 29.90
N HIS A 89 12.56 29.93 29.56
CA HIS A 89 12.00 31.19 30.01
C HIS A 89 11.75 32.11 28.78
N GLY A 90 10.53 32.27 28.38
CA GLY A 90 10.14 33.30 27.39
C GLY A 90 10.67 33.09 25.99
N HIS A 91 11.34 34.03 25.39
CA HIS A 91 11.76 34.08 23.97
C HIS A 91 13.14 33.47 23.70
N ASP A 92 13.47 32.32 24.24
CA ASP A 92 14.81 31.72 24.07
C ASP A 92 14.87 30.98 22.72
N GLU A 93 15.82 31.33 21.87
CA GLU A 93 16.22 30.50 20.72
C GLU A 93 17.17 29.40 21.26
N LEU A 94 16.68 28.17 21.23
CA LEU A 94 17.35 27.04 21.87
C LEU A 94 18.20 26.26 20.85
N ASN A 95 19.48 26.00 21.23
CA ASN A 95 20.32 25.08 20.49
C ASN A 95 20.64 23.87 21.38
N VAL A 96 20.09 22.72 21.03
CA VAL A 96 20.13 21.49 21.80
C VAL A 96 20.94 20.43 21.07
N VAL A 97 21.94 19.86 21.72
CA VAL A 97 22.75 18.76 21.16
C VAL A 97 22.38 17.49 21.90
N LEU A 98 21.72 16.56 21.24
CA LEU A 98 21.45 15.26 21.82
C LEU A 98 22.65 14.32 21.62
N SER A 99 23.08 13.67 22.72
CA SER A 99 24.13 12.66 22.69
C SER A 99 23.54 11.27 22.47
N GLU A 100 24.27 10.39 21.75
CA GLU A 100 23.88 8.98 21.65
C GLU A 100 23.77 8.37 23.07
N GLY A 101 22.57 7.85 23.37
CA GLY A 101 22.28 7.35 24.72
C GLY A 101 22.71 5.90 24.90
N LYS A 102 23.48 5.63 25.94
CA LYS A 102 23.41 4.34 26.62
C LYS A 102 22.04 4.27 27.29
N ILE A 103 21.19 3.38 26.84
CA ILE A 103 19.82 3.15 27.34
C ILE A 103 19.91 2.83 28.84
N LEU A 104 19.68 3.81 29.71
CA LEU A 104 19.36 3.57 31.11
C LEU A 104 17.89 3.20 31.23
N GLU A 105 17.65 2.01 31.81
CA GLU A 105 16.33 1.45 32.05
C GLU A 105 15.59 2.25 33.13
N ASP A 106 14.95 3.36 32.84
CA ASP A 106 13.75 3.78 33.56
C ASP A 106 13.28 5.16 33.08
N ALA A 107 12.00 5.20 32.73
CA ALA A 107 11.22 6.36 32.27
C ALA A 107 11.37 6.76 30.80
N LEU A 108 11.23 5.83 29.88
CA LEU A 108 10.69 6.15 28.56
C LEU A 108 9.17 6.39 28.69
N VAL A 109 8.77 7.64 28.76
CA VAL A 109 7.45 8.03 28.27
C VAL A 109 7.54 7.94 26.75
N GLU A 110 7.43 6.71 26.23
CA GLU A 110 7.24 6.49 24.81
C GLU A 110 5.96 7.23 24.41
N PHE A 111 6.08 8.33 23.71
CA PHE A 111 4.99 8.85 22.89
C PHE A 111 4.77 7.82 21.80
N LYS A 112 3.93 6.83 22.08
CA LYS A 112 3.53 5.84 21.10
C LYS A 112 2.69 6.56 20.03
N LYS A 113 3.32 7.00 18.96
CA LYS A 113 2.58 7.09 17.68
C LYS A 113 1.99 5.70 17.47
N GLY A 114 0.66 5.59 17.48
CA GLY A 114 -0.03 4.30 17.38
C GLY A 114 0.51 3.49 16.19
N SER A 115 0.47 2.18 16.28
CA SER A 115 0.88 1.24 15.21
C SER A 115 0.21 1.54 13.87
N TYR A 116 -0.90 2.27 13.92
CA TYR A 116 -1.71 2.77 12.81
C TYR A 116 -2.04 4.23 13.07
N SER A 117 -1.74 5.14 12.14
CA SER A 117 -1.93 6.57 12.37
C SER A 117 -2.31 7.33 11.11
N PHE A 118 -3.12 8.38 11.29
CA PHE A 118 -3.42 9.38 10.27
C PHE A 118 -2.57 10.64 10.51
N SER A 119 -2.11 11.26 9.43
CA SER A 119 -1.49 12.58 9.54
C SER A 119 -2.57 13.66 9.53
N ARG A 120 -2.64 14.49 10.56
CA ARG A 120 -3.52 15.66 10.60
C ARG A 120 -2.94 16.83 9.80
N ILE A 121 -1.62 16.98 9.80
CA ILE A 121 -0.91 18.14 9.23
C ILE A 121 -0.71 18.00 7.72
N ASP A 122 -0.56 16.78 7.21
CA ASP A 122 -0.38 16.54 5.78
C ASP A 122 -1.68 16.89 5.01
N PRO A 123 -1.62 17.72 3.96
CA PRO A 123 -2.79 17.99 3.10
C PRO A 123 -3.34 16.73 2.41
N MET A 124 -2.50 15.75 2.11
CA MET A 124 -2.96 14.47 1.57
C MET A 124 -3.61 13.61 2.68
N HIS A 125 -4.71 12.95 2.35
CA HIS A 125 -5.32 11.99 3.26
C HIS A 125 -4.64 10.63 3.11
N ALA A 126 -3.75 10.33 4.04
CA ALA A 126 -3.04 9.08 4.10
C ALA A 126 -3.04 8.53 5.54
N HIS A 127 -3.05 7.20 5.66
CA HIS A 127 -2.75 6.53 6.90
C HIS A 127 -1.47 5.72 6.78
N VAL A 128 -0.80 5.50 7.90
CA VAL A 128 0.46 4.78 7.97
C VAL A 128 0.28 3.54 8.83
N ILE A 129 0.59 2.39 8.25
CA ILE A 129 0.65 1.08 8.88
C ILE A 129 2.11 0.83 9.24
N ARG A 130 2.45 0.79 10.53
CA ARG A 130 3.82 0.55 11.00
C ARG A 130 4.06 -0.92 11.31
N GLN A 131 5.31 -1.26 11.54
CA GLN A 131 5.75 -2.62 11.79
C GLN A 131 4.99 -3.30 12.95
N ASP A 132 4.65 -2.56 14.00
CA ASP A 132 3.87 -3.11 15.12
C ASP A 132 2.45 -3.52 14.70
N GLU A 133 1.86 -2.83 13.74
CA GLU A 133 0.56 -3.23 13.15
C GLU A 133 0.74 -4.45 12.26
N LEU A 134 1.78 -4.46 11.40
CA LEU A 134 2.10 -5.59 10.53
C LEU A 134 2.40 -6.88 11.31
N ARG A 135 2.86 -6.77 12.56
CA ARG A 135 3.14 -7.92 13.44
C ARG A 135 1.90 -8.50 14.13
N LYS A 136 0.72 -7.87 14.02
CA LYS A 136 -0.54 -8.36 14.62
C LYS A 136 -1.12 -9.58 13.90
N ALA A 137 -0.76 -9.77 12.65
CA ALA A 137 -1.05 -10.96 11.86
C ALA A 137 0.26 -11.58 11.36
N ALA A 138 0.21 -12.79 10.82
CA ALA A 138 1.36 -13.36 10.12
C ALA A 138 1.47 -12.70 8.73
N CYS A 139 2.02 -11.49 8.69
CA CYS A 139 2.26 -10.77 7.43
C CYS A 139 3.46 -11.40 6.72
N CYS A 140 3.22 -12.42 5.95
CA CYS A 140 4.26 -13.12 5.22
C CYS A 140 4.70 -12.36 3.98
N ASN A 141 3.77 -11.63 3.35
CA ASN A 141 4.03 -10.81 2.16
C ASN A 141 3.16 -9.54 2.15
N LEU A 142 3.37 -8.69 1.13
CA LEU A 142 2.66 -7.41 1.03
C LEU A 142 1.13 -7.57 0.93
N ALA A 143 0.62 -8.54 0.20
CA ALA A 143 -0.84 -8.75 0.09
C ALA A 143 -1.46 -9.09 1.46
N GLU A 144 -0.82 -9.93 2.23
CA GLU A 144 -1.24 -10.33 3.58
C GLU A 144 -1.07 -9.20 4.61
N SER A 145 -0.20 -8.22 4.34
CA SER A 145 0.00 -7.02 5.18
C SER A 145 -1.26 -6.15 5.31
N PHE A 146 -2.24 -6.31 4.41
CA PHE A 146 -3.50 -5.56 4.44
C PHE A 146 -4.65 -6.30 5.17
N GLU A 147 -4.44 -7.49 5.71
CA GLU A 147 -5.49 -8.23 6.43
C GLU A 147 -5.99 -7.50 7.69
N THR A 148 -5.18 -6.61 8.24
CA THR A 148 -5.55 -5.74 9.37
C THR A 148 -5.91 -4.33 8.94
N ASP A 149 -6.03 -4.04 7.64
CA ASP A 149 -6.39 -2.72 7.11
C ASP A 149 -7.85 -2.70 6.60
N PRO A 150 -8.69 -1.74 7.04
CA PRO A 150 -10.08 -1.66 6.56
C PRO A 150 -10.23 -1.02 5.18
N SER A 151 -9.16 -0.42 4.61
CA SER A 151 -9.22 0.36 3.36
C SER A 151 -8.78 -0.42 2.13
N VAL A 152 -7.96 -1.45 2.31
CA VAL A 152 -7.41 -2.29 1.24
C VAL A 152 -7.83 -3.72 1.45
N ASP A 153 -8.36 -4.35 0.42
CA ASP A 153 -8.77 -5.76 0.43
C ASP A 153 -7.77 -6.60 -0.34
N ALA A 154 -7.44 -7.79 0.16
CA ALA A 154 -6.72 -8.82 -0.59
C ALA A 154 -7.68 -9.96 -0.95
N THR A 155 -7.75 -10.31 -2.23
CA THR A 155 -8.66 -11.35 -2.75
C THR A 155 -7.91 -12.27 -3.71
N PHE A 156 -8.35 -13.52 -3.84
CA PHE A 156 -7.83 -14.42 -4.86
C PHE A 156 -8.35 -14.06 -6.24
N THR A 157 -7.54 -14.32 -7.28
CA THR A 157 -7.95 -14.15 -8.69
C THR A 157 -8.71 -15.35 -9.22
N ASP A 158 -8.34 -16.53 -8.74
CA ASP A 158 -8.88 -17.84 -9.13
C ASP A 158 -8.59 -18.87 -8.03
N ALA A 159 -9.14 -20.06 -8.15
CA ALA A 159 -9.04 -21.12 -7.16
C ALA A 159 -7.76 -22.00 -7.30
N VAL A 160 -7.05 -21.93 -8.42
CA VAL A 160 -5.98 -22.91 -8.72
C VAL A 160 -4.57 -22.34 -8.72
N THR A 161 -4.40 -21.02 -8.97
CA THR A 161 -3.06 -20.41 -9.00
C THR A 161 -2.60 -19.92 -7.62
N GLY A 162 -3.51 -19.75 -6.66
CA GLY A 162 -3.20 -19.17 -5.35
C GLY A 162 -2.83 -17.68 -5.40
N THR A 163 -3.05 -17.03 -6.54
CA THR A 163 -2.65 -15.64 -6.78
C THR A 163 -3.60 -14.68 -6.07
N LYS A 164 -3.05 -13.77 -5.27
CA LYS A 164 -3.81 -12.70 -4.60
C LYS A 164 -3.65 -11.38 -5.35
N GLN A 165 -4.73 -10.61 -5.43
CA GLN A 165 -4.74 -9.22 -5.88
C GLN A 165 -5.26 -8.32 -4.77
N ILE A 166 -4.88 -7.05 -4.79
CA ILE A 166 -5.45 -6.05 -3.89
C ILE A 166 -6.60 -5.29 -4.58
N GLN A 167 -7.50 -4.77 -3.75
CA GLN A 167 -8.56 -3.84 -4.18
C GLN A 167 -8.58 -2.64 -3.24
N MET A 168 -8.77 -1.45 -3.79
CA MET A 168 -8.96 -0.21 -3.05
C MET A 168 -10.21 0.50 -3.57
N MET A 169 -11.08 0.95 -2.66
CA MET A 169 -12.38 1.55 -3.00
C MET A 169 -13.22 0.66 -3.95
N GLY A 170 -13.12 -0.68 -3.85
CA GLY A 170 -13.80 -1.64 -4.71
C GLY A 170 -13.24 -1.76 -6.14
N LEU A 171 -12.13 -1.08 -6.44
CA LEU A 171 -11.45 -1.14 -7.73
C LEU A 171 -10.17 -1.99 -7.63
N SER A 172 -9.82 -2.67 -8.73
CA SER A 172 -8.65 -3.55 -8.79
C SER A 172 -7.35 -2.78 -8.50
N GLY A 173 -6.38 -3.46 -7.89
CA GLY A 173 -5.05 -2.93 -7.59
C GLY A 173 -4.28 -2.39 -8.78
N LYS A 174 -4.65 -2.75 -10.01
CA LYS A 174 -4.08 -2.16 -11.23
C LYS A 174 -4.27 -0.65 -11.35
N TYR A 175 -5.25 -0.08 -10.65
CA TYR A 175 -5.52 1.36 -10.57
C TYR A 175 -4.86 2.04 -9.37
N VAL A 176 -4.19 1.25 -8.52
CA VAL A 176 -3.43 1.75 -7.36
C VAL A 176 -1.96 1.84 -7.73
N GLN A 177 -1.37 3.01 -7.55
CA GLN A 177 0.05 3.18 -7.78
C GLN A 177 0.85 2.60 -6.62
N MET A 178 1.74 1.65 -6.93
CA MET A 178 2.60 1.01 -5.95
C MET A 178 3.99 1.66 -5.98
N LEU A 179 4.44 2.13 -4.83
CA LEU A 179 5.75 2.78 -4.66
C LEU A 179 6.59 2.05 -3.62
N SER A 180 7.90 2.10 -3.77
CA SER A 180 8.87 1.79 -2.74
C SER A 180 9.78 3.00 -2.51
N GLY A 181 9.64 3.64 -1.34
CA GLY A 181 10.36 4.87 -1.04
C GLY A 181 10.16 5.96 -2.11
N ASN A 182 8.94 6.18 -2.57
CA ASN A 182 8.55 7.14 -3.62
C ASN A 182 9.06 6.83 -5.05
N ILE A 183 9.57 5.64 -5.32
CA ILE A 183 9.89 5.17 -6.68
C ILE A 183 8.78 4.20 -7.12
N PRO A 184 8.18 4.35 -8.32
CA PRO A 184 7.22 3.40 -8.86
C PRO A 184 7.82 1.99 -8.98
N VAL A 185 7.15 1.01 -8.41
CA VAL A 185 7.48 -0.42 -8.46
C VAL A 185 6.20 -1.20 -8.79
N LEU A 186 6.26 -2.50 -8.94
CA LEU A 186 5.09 -3.37 -9.19
C LEU A 186 4.11 -2.76 -10.23
N ARG A 187 4.60 -2.64 -11.45
CA ARG A 187 3.85 -2.10 -12.60
C ARG A 187 3.77 -3.13 -13.71
N GLY A 188 2.68 -3.08 -14.49
CA GLY A 188 2.51 -3.98 -15.62
C GLY A 188 2.53 -5.46 -15.23
N LEU A 189 3.42 -6.23 -15.83
CA LEU A 189 3.52 -7.67 -15.57
C LEU A 189 3.92 -8.02 -14.14
N SER A 190 4.66 -7.14 -13.45
CA SER A 190 5.08 -7.38 -12.07
C SER A 190 3.98 -7.12 -11.03
N LEU A 191 2.85 -6.50 -11.41
CA LEU A 191 1.87 -6.04 -10.41
C LEU A 191 1.23 -7.19 -9.64
N LEU A 192 0.81 -8.24 -10.33
CA LEU A 192 0.01 -9.30 -9.72
C LEU A 192 0.87 -10.21 -8.82
N TYR A 193 1.91 -10.79 -9.37
CA TYR A 193 2.77 -11.70 -8.60
C TYR A 193 3.79 -10.98 -7.70
N GLY A 194 4.12 -9.73 -8.01
CA GLY A 194 5.07 -8.93 -7.23
C GLY A 194 4.61 -8.61 -5.81
N LEU A 195 3.31 -8.67 -5.52
CA LEU A 195 2.80 -8.53 -4.15
C LEU A 195 3.37 -9.64 -3.22
N LYS A 196 3.54 -10.85 -3.73
CA LYS A 196 4.13 -11.98 -3.01
C LYS A 196 5.65 -11.82 -2.85
N GLN A 197 6.31 -11.11 -3.76
CA GLN A 197 7.76 -10.92 -3.78
C GLN A 197 8.26 -9.81 -2.83
N ILE A 198 7.40 -9.25 -1.98
CA ILE A 198 7.76 -8.29 -0.94
C ILE A 198 7.44 -8.91 0.42
N PRO A 199 8.44 -9.54 1.10
CA PRO A 199 8.23 -10.15 2.40
C PRO A 199 7.83 -9.13 3.46
N GLY A 200 6.80 -9.43 4.26
CA GLY A 200 6.31 -8.56 5.34
C GLY A 200 7.40 -8.15 6.34
N PRO A 201 8.29 -9.06 6.79
CA PRO A 201 9.39 -8.72 7.70
C PRO A 201 10.38 -7.67 7.15
N PHE A 202 10.46 -7.46 5.82
CA PHE A 202 11.32 -6.44 5.22
C PHE A 202 10.71 -5.03 5.28
N ILE A 203 9.41 -4.94 5.50
CA ILE A 203 8.67 -3.69 5.50
C ILE A 203 8.83 -2.98 6.84
N HIS A 204 9.24 -1.71 6.81
CA HIS A 204 9.25 -0.83 7.97
C HIS A 204 7.89 -0.18 8.20
N GLN A 205 7.30 0.37 7.12
CA GLN A 205 5.95 0.96 7.14
C GLN A 205 5.33 1.00 5.73
N ILE A 206 4.01 1.07 5.70
CA ILE A 206 3.22 1.26 4.49
C ILE A 206 2.38 2.51 4.67
N ALA A 207 2.51 3.47 3.75
CA ALA A 207 1.60 4.62 3.66
C ALA A 207 0.56 4.35 2.58
N VAL A 208 -0.71 4.40 2.96
CA VAL A 208 -1.85 4.19 2.07
C VAL A 208 -2.61 5.50 1.94
N SER A 209 -2.74 6.01 0.71
CA SER A 209 -3.55 7.18 0.40
C SER A 209 -4.63 6.85 -0.61
N LYS A 210 -5.86 7.29 -0.34
CA LYS A 210 -6.99 7.16 -1.25
C LYS A 210 -7.02 8.34 -2.23
N GLY A 211 -7.44 8.07 -3.47
CA GLY A 211 -7.50 9.05 -4.55
C GLY A 211 -6.15 9.33 -5.21
N ALA A 212 -6.05 10.38 -5.99
CA ALA A 212 -4.83 10.74 -6.71
C ALA A 212 -3.72 11.18 -5.74
N GLY A 213 -2.50 10.64 -5.89
CA GLY A 213 -1.33 11.03 -5.10
C GLY A 213 -0.66 12.32 -5.60
N SER A 214 0.61 12.58 -5.20
CA SER A 214 1.41 13.71 -5.72
C SER A 214 1.79 13.52 -7.19
N VAL A 215 1.87 14.62 -7.96
CA VAL A 215 2.35 14.60 -9.36
C VAL A 215 3.82 14.21 -9.50
N LEU A 216 4.60 14.29 -8.43
CA LEU A 216 5.99 13.90 -8.40
C LEU A 216 6.18 12.40 -8.68
N ASN A 217 5.24 11.58 -8.24
CA ASN A 217 5.30 10.13 -8.30
C ASN A 217 4.81 9.55 -9.64
N GLY A 218 4.49 10.42 -10.61
CA GLY A 218 4.02 10.02 -11.93
C GLY A 218 2.51 10.18 -12.12
N PHE A 219 2.00 9.65 -13.23
CA PHE A 219 0.64 9.83 -13.69
C PHE A 219 -0.31 8.68 -13.34
N GLU A 220 0.20 7.55 -12.84
CA GLU A 220 -0.54 6.28 -12.72
C GLU A 220 -1.39 6.13 -11.45
N SER A 221 -1.36 7.08 -10.51
CA SER A 221 -2.25 7.07 -9.35
C SER A 221 -3.68 7.40 -9.76
N MET A 222 -4.49 6.38 -10.04
CA MET A 222 -5.85 6.52 -10.54
C MET A 222 -6.91 6.49 -9.43
N VAL A 223 -6.73 5.65 -8.41
CA VAL A 223 -7.69 5.52 -7.29
C VAL A 223 -7.01 5.54 -5.93
N GLY A 224 -5.70 5.44 -5.90
CA GLY A 224 -4.93 5.47 -4.67
C GLY A 224 -3.45 5.25 -4.92
N GLN A 225 -2.71 5.38 -3.83
CA GLN A 225 -1.27 5.17 -3.81
C GLN A 225 -0.89 4.38 -2.55
N ILE A 226 -0.07 3.37 -2.72
CA ILE A 226 0.52 2.60 -1.62
C ILE A 226 2.03 2.78 -1.72
N ASN A 227 2.62 3.42 -0.73
CA ASN A 227 4.06 3.64 -0.65
C ASN A 227 4.65 2.81 0.49
N MET A 228 5.46 1.84 0.13
CA MET A 228 6.16 0.99 1.06
C MET A 228 7.54 1.57 1.35
N ASN A 229 7.91 1.60 2.61
CA ASN A 229 9.27 1.86 3.02
C ASN A 229 9.84 0.56 3.58
N LEU A 230 10.84 0.01 2.93
CA LEU A 230 11.62 -1.11 3.47
C LEU A 230 12.48 -0.64 4.63
N LYS A 231 12.97 -1.57 5.44
CA LYS A 231 13.88 -1.28 6.54
C LYS A 231 15.16 -0.64 6.00
N GLN A 232 15.46 0.54 6.51
CA GLN A 232 16.62 1.31 6.10
C GLN A 232 17.82 0.98 6.98
N PRO A 233 19.05 0.95 6.44
CA PRO A 233 20.26 0.62 7.20
C PRO A 233 20.49 1.50 8.43
N GLU A 234 19.99 2.74 8.43
CA GLU A 234 20.21 3.69 9.52
C GLU A 234 19.50 3.32 10.82
N TYR A 235 18.33 2.70 10.73
CA TYR A 235 17.49 2.37 11.89
C TYR A 235 17.00 0.92 11.92
N ALA A 236 17.43 0.10 10.97
CA ALA A 236 17.16 -1.32 11.02
C ALA A 236 17.96 -1.99 12.14
N GLU A 237 17.42 -3.07 12.66
CA GLU A 237 18.07 -3.94 13.63
C GLU A 237 19.40 -4.47 13.07
N LYS A 238 20.41 -4.67 13.92
CA LYS A 238 21.70 -5.23 13.50
C LYS A 238 21.56 -6.60 12.91
N PHE A 239 20.72 -7.43 13.53
CA PHE A 239 20.45 -8.78 13.04
C PHE A 239 19.03 -9.19 13.38
N HIS A 240 18.35 -9.85 12.45
CA HIS A 240 17.01 -10.38 12.66
C HIS A 240 16.83 -11.71 11.96
N LEU A 241 16.18 -12.63 12.66
CA LEU A 241 15.68 -13.90 12.12
C LEU A 241 14.20 -14.02 12.42
N ASN A 242 13.42 -14.44 11.45
CA ASN A 242 12.03 -14.83 11.64
C ASN A 242 11.77 -16.17 10.96
N PHE A 243 11.22 -17.08 11.71
CA PHE A 243 10.74 -18.38 11.26
C PHE A 243 9.22 -18.42 11.39
N TYR A 244 8.55 -18.95 10.39
CA TYR A 244 7.12 -19.19 10.36
C TYR A 244 6.81 -20.57 9.83
N LEU A 245 5.79 -21.21 10.38
CA LEU A 245 5.27 -22.52 9.94
C LEU A 245 3.76 -22.53 10.13
N ASN A 246 2.99 -23.00 9.15
CA ASN A 246 1.56 -23.19 9.27
C ASN A 246 1.11 -24.65 9.13
N GLN A 247 -0.15 -24.87 9.49
CA GLN A 247 -0.81 -26.19 9.44
C GLN A 247 -0.87 -26.77 8.00
N GLY A 248 -0.85 -25.92 6.97
CA GLY A 248 -0.86 -26.33 5.56
C GLY A 248 0.50 -26.81 5.05
N GLY A 249 1.57 -26.67 5.86
CA GLY A 249 2.93 -27.07 5.50
C GLY A 249 3.78 -25.95 4.89
N ARG A 250 3.29 -24.72 4.88
CA ARG A 250 4.06 -23.54 4.49
C ARG A 250 5.06 -23.19 5.57
N SER A 251 6.34 -23.09 5.21
CA SER A 251 7.41 -22.64 6.07
C SER A 251 8.14 -21.45 5.47
N GLU A 252 8.53 -20.48 6.31
CA GLU A 252 9.23 -19.28 5.88
C GLU A 252 10.42 -18.98 6.77
N TYR A 253 11.48 -18.51 6.14
CA TYR A 253 12.75 -18.15 6.76
C TYR A 253 13.13 -16.76 6.29
N ASN A 254 13.16 -15.80 7.22
CA ASN A 254 13.57 -14.43 6.95
C ASN A 254 14.81 -14.11 7.77
N ALA A 255 15.82 -13.55 7.12
CA ALA A 255 17.04 -13.09 7.77
C ALA A 255 17.45 -11.74 7.24
N PHE A 256 17.90 -10.84 8.12
CA PHE A 256 18.57 -9.63 7.68
C PHE A 256 19.69 -9.23 8.64
N TYR A 257 20.68 -8.57 8.06
CA TYR A 257 21.87 -8.08 8.73
C TYR A 257 22.16 -6.65 8.28
N THR A 258 22.38 -5.78 9.26
CA THR A 258 22.68 -4.36 9.04
C THR A 258 24.08 -4.05 9.57
N HIS A 259 24.84 -3.30 8.79
CA HIS A 259 26.16 -2.83 9.20
C HIS A 259 26.34 -1.34 8.89
N LYS A 260 26.86 -0.60 9.85
CA LYS A 260 27.14 0.85 9.75
C LYS A 260 28.64 1.07 9.88
N PHE A 261 29.20 1.90 9.00
CA PHE A 261 30.61 2.27 9.03
C PHE A 261 30.82 3.68 8.45
N ASN A 262 31.25 4.59 9.28
CA ASN A 262 31.40 6.01 8.94
C ASN A 262 30.10 6.58 8.33
N LYS A 263 30.20 7.11 7.09
CA LYS A 263 29.10 7.72 6.33
C LYS A 263 28.27 6.71 5.53
N TRP A 264 28.67 5.45 5.56
CA TRP A 264 27.98 4.37 4.84
C TRP A 264 27.25 3.45 5.82
N SER A 265 26.14 2.94 5.36
CA SER A 265 25.42 1.85 6.00
C SER A 265 24.85 0.91 4.96
N THR A 266 24.71 -0.36 5.32
CA THR A 266 24.16 -1.37 4.42
C THR A 266 23.26 -2.34 5.16
N THR A 267 22.20 -2.80 4.49
CA THR A 267 21.34 -3.89 4.96
C THR A 267 21.24 -4.95 3.87
N PHE A 268 21.46 -6.18 4.26
CA PHE A 268 21.22 -7.37 3.45
C PHE A 268 20.03 -8.12 4.04
N MET A 269 19.05 -8.49 3.20
CA MET A 269 17.85 -9.21 3.57
C MET A 269 17.69 -10.41 2.66
N ALA A 270 17.33 -11.57 3.23
CA ALA A 270 17.03 -12.81 2.51
C ALA A 270 15.74 -13.43 3.03
N HIS A 271 14.94 -13.95 2.13
CA HIS A 271 13.70 -14.66 2.40
C HIS A 271 13.66 -15.95 1.58
N TYR A 272 13.26 -17.03 2.23
CA TYR A 272 12.95 -18.30 1.59
C TYR A 272 11.61 -18.80 2.10
N GLU A 273 10.74 -19.22 1.20
CA GLU A 273 9.43 -19.81 1.48
C GLU A 273 9.30 -21.14 0.77
N ASP A 274 8.74 -22.13 1.45
CA ASP A 274 8.46 -23.47 0.91
C ASP A 274 7.07 -23.94 1.33
N GLN A 275 6.33 -24.47 0.37
CA GLN A 275 5.07 -25.16 0.56
C GLN A 275 5.14 -26.50 -0.18
N SER A 276 5.39 -27.59 0.56
CA SER A 276 5.62 -28.91 -0.03
C SER A 276 4.52 -29.93 0.24
N ILE A 277 3.52 -29.58 1.10
CA ILE A 277 2.45 -30.51 1.47
C ILE A 277 1.23 -30.29 0.59
N LYS A 278 0.79 -31.33 -0.09
CA LYS A 278 -0.46 -31.35 -0.85
C LYS A 278 -1.65 -31.26 0.09
N ASN A 279 -2.55 -30.34 -0.18
CA ASN A 279 -3.80 -30.16 0.56
C ASN A 279 -4.97 -30.11 -0.43
N ASP A 280 -5.97 -30.93 -0.20
CA ASP A 280 -7.28 -30.90 -0.82
C ASP A 280 -8.31 -31.17 0.29
N ARG A 281 -8.79 -30.10 0.92
CA ARG A 281 -9.68 -30.16 2.07
C ARG A 281 -11.16 -30.15 1.70
N ASN A 282 -11.48 -29.71 0.49
CA ASN A 282 -12.84 -29.66 -0.04
C ASN A 282 -13.17 -30.91 -0.88
N GLN A 283 -12.16 -31.75 -1.20
CA GLN A 283 -12.29 -33.03 -1.92
C GLN A 283 -12.83 -32.80 -3.35
N ASP A 284 -12.28 -31.81 -4.04
CA ASP A 284 -12.59 -31.54 -5.44
C ASP A 284 -11.51 -32.03 -6.41
N ASP A 285 -10.52 -32.78 -5.89
CA ASP A 285 -9.37 -33.33 -6.61
C ASP A 285 -8.42 -32.24 -7.19
N PHE A 286 -8.49 -31.02 -6.64
CA PHE A 286 -7.55 -29.93 -6.91
C PHE A 286 -6.78 -29.55 -5.64
N LEU A 287 -5.57 -29.04 -5.81
CA LEU A 287 -4.82 -28.49 -4.69
C LEU A 287 -5.46 -27.18 -4.20
N ASP A 288 -5.88 -27.13 -2.93
CA ASP A 288 -6.34 -25.90 -2.26
C ASP A 288 -5.28 -24.79 -2.29
N MET A 289 -4.00 -25.17 -2.21
CA MET A 289 -2.86 -24.27 -2.21
C MET A 289 -1.78 -24.81 -3.14
N PRO A 290 -1.18 -23.98 -4.00
CA PRO A 290 -0.05 -24.39 -4.82
C PRO A 290 1.14 -24.90 -3.98
N LEU A 291 1.79 -25.94 -4.43
CA LEU A 291 3.14 -26.26 -3.97
C LEU A 291 4.08 -25.21 -4.54
N HIS A 292 4.89 -24.56 -3.71
CA HIS A 292 5.77 -23.51 -4.21
C HIS A 292 7.05 -23.38 -3.41
N ASN A 293 8.06 -22.80 -4.05
CA ASN A 293 9.24 -22.30 -3.40
C ASN A 293 9.58 -20.91 -3.95
N ASP A 294 9.88 -20.01 -3.03
CA ASP A 294 10.22 -18.65 -3.33
C ASP A 294 11.55 -18.28 -2.67
N PHE A 295 12.43 -17.65 -3.42
CA PHE A 295 13.66 -17.08 -2.90
C PHE A 295 13.73 -15.60 -3.25
N ILE A 296 13.89 -14.75 -2.24
CA ILE A 296 13.93 -13.29 -2.40
C ILE A 296 15.14 -12.77 -1.64
N PHE A 297 15.89 -11.87 -2.28
CA PHE A 297 16.95 -11.15 -1.60
C PHE A 297 16.85 -9.65 -1.91
N HIS A 298 17.32 -8.85 -0.97
CA HIS A 298 17.41 -7.39 -1.10
C HIS A 298 18.69 -6.90 -0.43
N ASN A 299 19.42 -6.01 -1.10
CA ASN A 299 20.55 -5.33 -0.50
C ASN A 299 20.46 -3.83 -0.79
N GLN A 300 20.66 -3.03 0.24
CA GLN A 300 20.65 -1.58 0.16
C GLN A 300 21.87 -0.99 0.83
N TRP A 301 22.40 0.05 0.21
CA TRP A 301 23.50 0.86 0.67
C TRP A 301 23.08 2.32 0.77
N ASN A 302 23.34 2.93 1.91
CA ASN A 302 23.06 4.33 2.14
C ASN A 302 24.37 5.07 2.44
N TYR A 303 24.51 6.25 1.88
CA TYR A 303 25.59 7.19 2.17
C TYR A 303 24.99 8.50 2.61
N ARG A 304 25.43 9.02 3.74
CA ARG A 304 24.99 10.31 4.27
C ARG A 304 26.16 11.23 4.57
N SER A 305 26.06 12.45 4.09
CA SER A 305 26.93 13.56 4.45
C SER A 305 26.08 14.84 4.51
N SER A 306 26.67 15.94 4.99
CA SER A 306 25.98 17.24 5.04
C SER A 306 25.47 17.77 3.70
N LYS A 307 25.99 17.27 2.58
CA LYS A 307 25.65 17.76 1.23
C LYS A 307 25.04 16.71 0.34
N ILE A 308 25.36 15.44 0.53
CA ILE A 308 25.00 14.37 -0.38
C ILE A 308 24.37 13.23 0.45
N HIS A 309 23.16 12.87 0.09
CA HIS A 309 22.47 11.66 0.52
C HIS A 309 22.32 10.72 -0.67
N MET A 310 22.72 9.46 -0.51
CA MET A 310 22.57 8.46 -1.54
C MET A 310 21.95 7.20 -0.97
N GLU A 311 21.02 6.62 -1.71
CA GLU A 311 20.45 5.30 -1.48
C GLU A 311 20.63 4.49 -2.77
N LEU A 312 21.34 3.39 -2.67
CA LEU A 312 21.57 2.45 -3.78
C LEU A 312 21.04 1.10 -3.35
N GLY A 313 20.30 0.42 -4.19
CA GLY A 313 19.81 -0.90 -3.83
C GLY A 313 19.51 -1.75 -5.05
N TYR A 314 19.49 -3.06 -4.79
CA TYR A 314 19.07 -4.05 -5.75
C TYR A 314 18.37 -5.20 -5.04
N ASN A 315 17.41 -5.81 -5.71
CA ASN A 315 16.73 -7.00 -5.27
C ASN A 315 16.53 -7.99 -6.41
N GLY A 316 16.31 -9.22 -6.04
CA GLY A 316 15.93 -10.27 -6.97
C GLY A 316 14.98 -11.24 -6.29
N ALA A 317 14.08 -11.82 -7.07
CA ALA A 317 13.17 -12.85 -6.64
C ALA A 317 13.04 -13.94 -7.69
N TYR A 318 12.97 -15.16 -7.20
CA TYR A 318 12.61 -16.35 -7.96
C TYR A 318 11.45 -17.02 -7.29
N SER A 319 10.40 -17.31 -8.05
CA SER A 319 9.20 -18.01 -7.58
C SER A 319 8.89 -19.17 -8.53
N ASN A 320 8.67 -20.35 -7.97
CA ASN A 320 8.20 -21.51 -8.71
C ASN A 320 7.00 -22.10 -7.98
N ALA A 321 5.88 -22.23 -8.68
CA ALA A 321 4.66 -22.77 -8.11
C ALA A 321 4.05 -23.84 -9.02
N ASN A 322 3.57 -24.92 -8.41
CA ASN A 322 2.94 -26.04 -9.08
C ASN A 322 1.61 -26.35 -8.39
N SER A 323 0.55 -26.42 -9.15
CA SER A 323 -0.81 -26.64 -8.67
C SER A 323 -1.63 -27.42 -9.71
N GLY A 324 -2.93 -27.41 -9.56
CA GLY A 324 -3.89 -28.05 -10.46
C GLY A 324 -4.48 -29.32 -9.90
N SER A 325 -4.93 -30.22 -10.76
CA SER A 325 -5.59 -31.47 -10.35
C SER A 325 -4.61 -32.48 -9.72
N ILE A 326 -5.11 -33.28 -8.78
CA ILE A 326 -4.34 -34.31 -8.09
C ILE A 326 -4.51 -35.67 -8.78
N ASP A 327 -5.74 -36.13 -8.94
CA ASP A 327 -6.08 -37.47 -9.43
C ASP A 327 -7.10 -37.48 -10.60
N VAL A 328 -7.26 -36.33 -11.27
CA VAL A 328 -8.16 -36.17 -12.43
C VAL A 328 -7.42 -36.53 -13.73
N GLU A 329 -8.06 -37.31 -14.60
CA GLU A 329 -7.51 -37.65 -15.93
C GLU A 329 -8.46 -37.18 -17.05
N PRO A 330 -7.98 -36.43 -18.04
CA PRO A 330 -6.60 -35.97 -18.21
C PRO A 330 -6.23 -34.88 -17.17
N ALA A 331 -4.97 -34.91 -16.72
CA ALA A 331 -4.50 -33.98 -15.69
C ALA A 331 -4.63 -32.51 -16.12
N TYR A 332 -4.95 -31.65 -15.15
CA TYR A 332 -5.01 -30.18 -15.33
C TYR A 332 -3.83 -29.52 -14.60
N PRO A 333 -2.66 -29.41 -15.24
CA PRO A 333 -1.48 -28.85 -14.60
C PRO A 333 -1.59 -27.32 -14.48
N VAL A 334 -1.10 -26.77 -13.37
CA VAL A 334 -0.86 -25.33 -13.18
C VAL A 334 0.58 -25.17 -12.75
N ASN A 335 1.40 -24.58 -13.63
CA ASN A 335 2.82 -24.35 -13.39
C ASN A 335 3.14 -22.88 -13.62
N MET A 336 3.81 -22.25 -12.68
CA MET A 336 4.21 -20.85 -12.76
C MET A 336 5.68 -20.72 -12.37
N GLU A 337 6.48 -20.11 -13.24
CA GLU A 337 7.88 -19.76 -12.98
C GLU A 337 8.07 -18.27 -13.25
N ILE A 338 8.60 -17.55 -12.24
CA ILE A 338 8.73 -16.11 -12.28
C ILE A 338 10.11 -15.71 -11.79
N TRP A 339 10.81 -14.94 -12.62
CA TRP A 339 12.04 -14.25 -12.29
C TRP A 339 11.80 -12.75 -12.27
N SER A 340 12.22 -12.09 -11.21
CA SER A 340 12.18 -10.65 -11.15
C SER A 340 13.46 -10.07 -10.56
N GLY A 341 13.81 -8.86 -11.02
CA GLY A 341 14.95 -8.12 -10.51
C GLY A 341 14.67 -6.63 -10.58
N ASN A 342 15.17 -5.91 -9.59
CA ASN A 342 15.09 -4.45 -9.54
C ASN A 342 16.43 -3.89 -9.06
N ALA A 343 16.84 -2.79 -9.63
CA ALA A 343 17.92 -1.95 -9.10
C ALA A 343 17.45 -0.51 -9.06
N PHE A 344 17.85 0.22 -8.02
CA PHE A 344 17.50 1.63 -7.87
C PHE A 344 18.65 2.46 -7.30
N ALA A 345 18.63 3.75 -7.62
CA ALA A 345 19.49 4.76 -7.03
C ALA A 345 18.68 6.03 -6.74
N LYS A 346 18.88 6.59 -5.56
CA LYS A 346 18.42 7.92 -5.20
C LYS A 346 19.63 8.74 -4.78
N ILE A 347 19.81 9.90 -5.36
CA ILE A 347 20.92 10.79 -5.09
C ILE A 347 20.35 12.17 -4.82
N GLY A 348 20.51 12.66 -3.59
CA GLY A 348 20.10 13.98 -3.16
C GLY A 348 21.30 14.87 -2.92
N TYR A 349 21.26 16.08 -3.46
CA TYR A 349 22.21 17.15 -3.15
C TYR A 349 21.48 18.24 -2.37
N LEU A 350 21.97 18.51 -1.17
CA LEU A 350 21.49 19.56 -0.26
C LEU A 350 22.38 20.79 -0.42
N PHE A 351 21.80 21.95 -0.63
CA PHE A 351 22.55 23.19 -0.79
C PHE A 351 22.99 23.72 0.58
N PRO A 352 24.29 23.91 0.84
CA PRO A 352 24.82 24.13 2.20
C PRO A 352 24.35 25.40 2.92
N ASN A 353 23.79 26.36 2.19
CA ASN A 353 23.35 27.66 2.74
C ASN A 353 21.82 27.87 2.59
N ASP A 354 21.08 26.81 2.32
CA ASP A 354 19.66 26.87 2.02
C ASP A 354 19.03 25.50 2.31
N ASP A 355 18.54 25.31 3.50
CA ASP A 355 18.08 24.01 4.04
C ASP A 355 16.84 23.45 3.29
N PHE A 356 16.10 24.30 2.58
CA PHE A 356 14.95 23.93 1.77
C PHE A 356 15.27 23.70 0.29
N LYS A 357 16.46 24.09 -0.16
CA LYS A 357 16.88 23.91 -1.52
C LYS A 357 17.56 22.57 -1.71
N SER A 358 17.00 21.76 -2.59
CA SER A 358 17.56 20.44 -2.88
C SER A 358 17.38 20.05 -4.34
N LEU A 359 18.28 19.21 -4.81
CA LEU A 359 18.20 18.54 -6.11
C LEU A 359 18.27 17.04 -5.88
N ALA A 360 17.29 16.29 -6.34
CA ALA A 360 17.23 14.84 -6.20
C ALA A 360 17.09 14.15 -7.56
N LEU A 361 17.86 13.09 -7.75
CA LEU A 361 17.75 12.19 -8.88
C LEU A 361 17.32 10.81 -8.38
N GLN A 362 16.25 10.28 -8.93
CA GLN A 362 15.76 8.93 -8.71
C GLN A 362 15.90 8.13 -10.00
N LEU A 363 16.50 6.96 -9.93
CA LEU A 363 16.66 6.02 -11.04
C LEU A 363 16.18 4.65 -10.59
N SER A 364 15.48 3.93 -11.45
CA SER A 364 15.22 2.50 -11.23
C SER A 364 15.11 1.73 -12.54
N THR A 365 15.39 0.43 -12.45
CA THR A 365 15.15 -0.53 -13.53
C THR A 365 14.49 -1.77 -12.94
N ASN A 366 13.52 -2.32 -13.67
CA ASN A 366 12.83 -3.55 -13.29
C ASN A 366 12.88 -4.54 -14.46
N LEU A 367 13.17 -5.79 -14.14
CA LEU A 367 13.04 -6.93 -15.03
C LEU A 367 12.01 -7.88 -14.46
N ASN A 368 11.08 -8.35 -15.30
CA ASN A 368 10.15 -9.42 -14.97
C ASN A 368 10.10 -10.40 -16.15
N ASP A 369 10.30 -11.67 -15.88
CA ASP A 369 10.19 -12.78 -16.88
C ASP A 369 9.36 -13.87 -16.21
N GLN A 370 8.24 -14.24 -16.85
CA GLN A 370 7.30 -15.19 -16.29
C GLN A 370 6.79 -16.16 -17.34
N GLN A 371 6.66 -17.39 -16.93
CA GLN A 371 6.07 -18.47 -17.72
C GLN A 371 4.99 -19.13 -16.88
N THR A 372 3.80 -19.29 -17.47
CA THR A 372 2.66 -19.87 -16.79
C THR A 372 1.96 -20.85 -17.71
N THR A 373 1.72 -22.06 -17.21
CA THR A 373 0.86 -23.05 -17.87
C THR A 373 -0.33 -23.31 -16.96
N ILE A 374 -1.54 -23.19 -17.50
CA ILE A 374 -2.80 -23.44 -16.78
C ILE A 374 -3.65 -24.35 -17.67
N GLY A 375 -3.74 -25.64 -17.30
CA GLY A 375 -4.36 -26.66 -18.14
C GLY A 375 -3.68 -26.72 -19.50
N LEU A 376 -4.40 -26.34 -20.56
CA LEU A 376 -3.89 -26.28 -21.94
C LEU A 376 -3.42 -24.88 -22.36
N THR A 377 -3.63 -23.88 -21.51
CA THR A 377 -3.26 -22.48 -21.77
C THR A 377 -1.81 -22.24 -21.39
N ASN A 378 -1.04 -21.61 -22.29
CA ASN A 378 0.33 -21.20 -22.03
C ASN A 378 0.46 -19.69 -22.17
N TYR A 379 1.04 -19.08 -21.13
CA TYR A 379 1.36 -17.65 -21.11
C TYR A 379 2.85 -17.46 -20.88
N ARG A 380 3.45 -16.55 -21.64
CA ARG A 380 4.80 -16.06 -21.41
C ARG A 380 4.82 -14.54 -21.47
N GLY A 381 5.30 -13.91 -20.41
CA GLY A 381 5.41 -12.46 -20.30
C GLY A 381 6.82 -12.03 -19.94
N ARG A 382 7.35 -11.02 -20.62
CA ARG A 382 8.63 -10.40 -20.28
C ARG A 382 8.49 -8.88 -20.32
N GLN A 383 8.96 -8.22 -19.27
CA GLN A 383 8.97 -6.76 -19.17
C GLN A 383 10.35 -6.28 -18.69
N LEU A 384 10.87 -5.28 -19.36
CA LEU A 384 11.99 -4.48 -18.91
C LEU A 384 11.53 -3.03 -18.79
N SER A 385 11.62 -2.47 -17.59
CA SER A 385 11.21 -1.10 -17.29
C SER A 385 12.38 -0.27 -16.83
N GLY A 386 12.38 1.01 -17.19
CA GLY A 386 13.32 2.03 -16.71
C GLY A 386 12.54 3.25 -16.24
N TYR A 387 13.00 3.86 -15.15
CA TYR A 387 12.45 5.10 -14.61
C TYR A 387 13.56 6.04 -14.18
N ALA A 388 13.43 7.29 -14.56
CA ALA A 388 14.30 8.38 -14.13
C ALA A 388 13.42 9.57 -13.71
N ASN A 389 13.77 10.24 -12.60
CA ASN A 389 13.04 11.40 -12.11
C ASN A 389 14.01 12.38 -11.45
N LEU A 390 14.11 13.57 -12.03
CA LEU A 390 14.90 14.68 -11.52
C LEU A 390 13.96 15.67 -10.83
N ILE A 391 14.21 15.96 -9.57
CA ILE A 391 13.36 16.80 -8.71
C ILE A 391 14.21 17.95 -8.18
N PHE A 392 13.80 19.17 -8.42
CA PHE A 392 14.34 20.37 -7.82
C PHE A 392 13.32 20.94 -6.85
N GLN A 393 13.72 21.19 -5.61
CA GLN A 393 12.89 21.82 -4.58
C GLN A 393 13.51 23.15 -4.15
N GLN A 394 12.67 24.15 -3.97
CA GLN A 394 13.05 25.44 -3.42
C GLN A 394 11.89 26.09 -2.66
N GLU A 395 12.21 26.84 -1.63
CA GLU A 395 11.29 27.65 -0.86
C GLU A 395 10.76 28.88 -1.64
N LEU A 396 9.63 29.41 -1.17
CA LEU A 396 9.01 30.61 -1.70
C LEU A 396 8.70 31.60 -0.56
N GLY A 397 9.35 32.77 -0.56
CA GLY A 397 9.07 33.83 0.41
C GLY A 397 9.90 33.76 1.68
N LYS A 398 9.36 34.32 2.79
CA LYS A 398 10.09 34.46 4.06
C LYS A 398 9.88 33.27 5.02
N ASN A 399 8.85 32.45 4.79
CA ASN A 399 8.53 31.27 5.60
C ASN A 399 8.75 30.02 4.73
N PRO A 400 9.97 29.50 4.67
CA PRO A 400 10.33 28.40 3.80
C PRO A 400 9.61 27.10 4.15
N GLU A 401 9.29 26.88 5.41
CA GLU A 401 8.57 25.68 5.89
C GLU A 401 7.12 25.63 5.43
N GLU A 402 6.50 26.81 5.27
CA GLU A 402 5.10 26.92 4.85
C GLU A 402 4.94 26.87 3.33
N ASN A 403 5.89 27.45 2.60
CA ASN A 403 5.73 27.68 1.16
C ASN A 403 6.95 27.20 0.39
N TYR A 404 6.75 26.19 -0.42
CA TYR A 404 7.79 25.72 -1.32
C TYR A 404 7.20 25.18 -2.63
N TYR A 405 8.02 25.12 -3.64
CA TYR A 405 7.68 24.51 -4.91
C TYR A 405 8.68 23.44 -5.29
N LYS A 406 8.19 22.46 -6.04
CA LYS A 406 8.99 21.41 -6.65
C LYS A 406 8.73 21.43 -8.15
N PHE A 407 9.82 21.40 -8.91
CA PHE A 407 9.77 21.20 -10.35
C PHE A 407 10.56 19.94 -10.70
N GLY A 408 10.13 19.27 -11.73
CA GLY A 408 10.85 18.09 -12.14
C GLY A 408 10.60 17.67 -13.58
N ALA A 409 11.46 16.75 -14.00
CA ALA A 409 11.33 16.04 -15.26
C ALA A 409 11.50 14.56 -15.01
N SER A 410 10.66 13.75 -15.63
CA SER A 410 10.73 12.31 -15.51
C SER A 410 10.73 11.63 -16.86
N PHE A 411 11.29 10.45 -16.90
CA PHE A 411 11.27 9.57 -18.06
C PHE A 411 10.95 8.15 -17.61
N GLN A 412 9.96 7.56 -18.24
CA GLN A 412 9.56 6.18 -18.02
C GLN A 412 9.64 5.44 -19.34
N VAL A 413 10.17 4.23 -19.32
CA VAL A 413 10.24 3.35 -20.49
C VAL A 413 9.84 1.94 -20.10
N ASP A 414 8.97 1.32 -20.88
CA ASP A 414 8.51 -0.04 -20.72
C ASP A 414 8.63 -0.79 -22.05
N SER A 415 9.46 -1.85 -22.06
CA SER A 415 9.52 -2.82 -23.14
C SER A 415 8.83 -4.10 -22.69
N VAL A 416 7.73 -4.45 -23.34
CA VAL A 416 6.85 -5.56 -22.96
C VAL A 416 6.71 -6.53 -24.12
N SER A 417 6.78 -7.81 -23.82
CA SER A 417 6.47 -8.89 -24.76
C SER A 417 5.60 -9.93 -24.02
N GLU A 418 4.41 -10.17 -24.53
CA GLU A 418 3.48 -11.14 -24.00
C GLU A 418 3.03 -12.09 -25.11
N ILE A 419 3.07 -13.39 -24.84
CA ILE A 419 2.57 -14.43 -25.73
C ILE A 419 1.57 -15.26 -24.91
N LEU A 420 0.34 -15.36 -25.42
CA LEU A 420 -0.70 -16.20 -24.84
C LEU A 420 -1.23 -17.15 -25.90
N SER A 421 -1.22 -18.44 -25.59
CA SER A 421 -1.83 -19.50 -26.40
C SER A 421 -2.98 -20.14 -25.62
N LEU A 422 -4.21 -19.86 -26.04
CA LEU A 422 -5.43 -20.45 -25.50
C LEU A 422 -5.81 -21.65 -26.35
N ARG A 423 -6.03 -22.80 -25.72
CA ARG A 423 -6.49 -24.02 -26.37
C ARG A 423 -7.78 -24.54 -25.73
N TYR A 424 -8.75 -24.88 -26.56
CA TYR A 424 -10.05 -25.40 -26.16
C TYR A 424 -10.26 -26.76 -26.76
N LEU A 425 -10.32 -27.85 -25.99
CA LEU A 425 -10.47 -29.21 -26.52
C LEU A 425 -11.75 -29.42 -27.34
N ASN A 426 -12.80 -28.69 -27.01
CA ASN A 426 -14.13 -28.88 -27.62
C ASN A 426 -14.39 -28.05 -28.87
N LEU A 427 -13.42 -27.23 -29.29
CA LEU A 427 -13.54 -26.36 -30.45
C LEU A 427 -12.51 -26.78 -31.50
N ILE A 428 -12.93 -27.51 -32.51
CA ILE A 428 -12.09 -27.94 -33.64
C ILE A 428 -11.56 -26.69 -34.36
N ASN A 429 -10.21 -26.49 -34.32
CA ASN A 429 -9.46 -25.39 -34.94
C ASN A 429 -9.57 -23.99 -34.27
N ASN A 430 -9.85 -23.88 -32.96
CA ASN A 430 -9.93 -22.59 -32.30
C ASN A 430 -8.80 -22.37 -31.27
N ASP A 431 -7.55 -22.63 -31.66
CA ASP A 431 -6.41 -22.11 -30.91
C ASP A 431 -6.33 -20.59 -31.12
N THR A 432 -6.52 -19.84 -30.06
CA THR A 432 -6.38 -18.37 -30.09
C THR A 432 -4.99 -17.99 -29.55
N ASN A 433 -4.19 -17.38 -30.40
CA ASN A 433 -2.84 -16.94 -30.06
C ASN A 433 -2.76 -15.40 -30.07
N PHE A 434 -2.22 -14.85 -29.00
CA PHE A 434 -1.93 -13.43 -28.86
C PHE A 434 -0.41 -13.25 -28.78
N ASP A 435 0.15 -12.38 -29.60
CA ASP A 435 1.55 -11.91 -29.54
C ASP A 435 1.51 -10.38 -29.43
N ASN A 436 1.76 -9.88 -28.22
CA ASN A 436 1.76 -8.46 -27.90
C ASN A 436 3.18 -8.00 -27.62
N LYS A 437 3.72 -7.13 -28.47
CA LYS A 437 5.00 -6.46 -28.26
C LYS A 437 4.79 -4.96 -28.21
N ARG A 438 5.28 -4.34 -27.13
CA ARG A 438 5.11 -2.91 -26.90
C ARG A 438 6.39 -2.29 -26.39
N LEU A 439 6.78 -1.18 -26.99
CA LEU A 439 7.75 -0.24 -26.44
C LEU A 439 7.01 1.07 -26.17
N GLU A 440 6.95 1.46 -24.92
CA GLU A 440 6.28 2.66 -24.47
C GLU A 440 7.29 3.56 -23.76
N MET A 441 7.40 4.80 -24.21
CA MET A 441 8.25 5.83 -23.62
C MET A 441 7.37 7.00 -23.20
N VAL A 442 7.52 7.45 -21.94
CA VAL A 442 6.74 8.54 -21.39
C VAL A 442 7.65 9.58 -20.73
N PRO A 443 8.23 10.52 -21.52
CA PRO A 443 8.82 11.73 -20.96
C PRO A 443 7.73 12.65 -20.39
N GLY A 444 8.04 13.31 -19.28
CA GLY A 444 7.12 14.23 -18.64
C GLY A 444 7.82 15.32 -17.85
N ILE A 445 7.15 16.45 -17.71
CA ILE A 445 7.54 17.57 -16.85
C ILE A 445 6.41 17.88 -15.89
N TYR A 446 6.76 18.35 -14.70
CA TYR A 446 5.75 18.66 -13.68
C TYR A 446 6.20 19.80 -12.76
N GLY A 447 5.19 20.43 -12.15
CA GLY A 447 5.38 21.38 -11.07
C GLY A 447 4.35 21.13 -9.96
N GLU A 448 4.78 21.30 -8.73
CA GLU A 448 3.94 21.18 -7.54
C GLU A 448 4.27 22.33 -6.59
N PHE A 449 3.23 23.02 -6.15
CA PHE A 449 3.31 24.02 -5.11
C PHE A 449 2.71 23.46 -3.83
N THR A 450 3.39 23.67 -2.71
CA THR A 450 2.91 23.32 -1.38
C THR A 450 2.86 24.57 -0.51
N HIS A 451 1.68 24.81 0.08
CA HIS A 451 1.48 25.71 1.21
C HIS A 451 1.01 24.87 2.40
N ASN A 452 1.69 24.98 3.54
CA ASN A 452 1.34 24.21 4.72
C ASN A 452 1.51 25.05 5.99
N SER A 453 0.46 25.78 6.35
CA SER A 453 0.36 26.52 7.61
C SER A 453 -0.51 25.74 8.61
N GLU A 454 -0.58 26.16 9.85
CA GLU A 454 -1.42 25.53 10.89
C GLU A 454 -2.87 25.36 10.45
N LYS A 455 -3.46 26.41 9.86
CA LYS A 455 -4.88 26.44 9.48
C LYS A 455 -5.15 25.88 8.08
N TRP A 456 -4.24 26.09 7.14
CA TRP A 456 -4.41 25.70 5.75
C TRP A 456 -3.25 24.87 5.27
N GLY A 457 -3.54 23.82 4.54
CA GLY A 457 -2.58 23.09 3.75
C GLY A 457 -3.09 22.95 2.33
N VAL A 458 -2.26 23.26 1.34
CA VAL A 458 -2.59 23.14 -0.08
C VAL A 458 -1.43 22.49 -0.81
N ILE A 459 -1.71 21.46 -1.58
CA ILE A 459 -0.77 20.91 -2.56
C ILE A 459 -1.46 21.02 -3.91
N ALA A 460 -0.89 21.80 -4.82
CA ALA A 460 -1.39 21.98 -6.18
C ALA A 460 -0.33 21.56 -7.17
N GLY A 461 -0.60 20.50 -7.93
CA GLY A 461 0.32 19.92 -8.90
C GLY A 461 -0.27 19.87 -10.30
N LEU A 462 0.58 20.08 -11.28
CA LEU A 462 0.30 19.89 -12.69
C LEU A 462 1.43 19.14 -13.37
N ARG A 463 1.07 18.14 -14.16
CA ARG A 463 2.00 17.32 -14.90
C ARG A 463 1.57 17.23 -16.35
N VAL A 464 2.53 17.31 -17.26
CA VAL A 464 2.36 17.13 -18.71
C VAL A 464 3.29 16.02 -19.16
N ASP A 465 2.75 15.00 -19.80
CA ASP A 465 3.44 13.84 -20.31
C ASP A 465 3.13 13.61 -21.79
N TYR A 466 4.07 12.97 -22.49
CA TYR A 466 3.85 12.45 -23.83
C TYR A 466 3.97 10.93 -23.80
N ASN A 467 2.97 10.23 -24.29
CA ASN A 467 3.00 8.78 -24.41
C ASN A 467 3.31 8.40 -25.87
N SER A 468 4.45 7.78 -26.10
CA SER A 468 4.90 7.42 -27.44
C SER A 468 4.10 6.27 -28.08
N TYR A 469 3.48 5.42 -27.27
CA TYR A 469 2.70 4.27 -27.77
C TYR A 469 1.36 4.72 -28.36
N PHE A 470 0.73 5.73 -27.72
CA PHE A 470 -0.53 6.31 -28.21
C PHE A 470 -0.32 7.56 -29.06
N ASP A 471 0.92 8.04 -29.20
CA ASP A 471 1.28 9.30 -29.86
C ASP A 471 0.46 10.50 -29.34
N GLN A 472 0.40 10.64 -28.00
CA GLN A 472 -0.52 11.57 -27.36
C GLN A 472 0.12 12.32 -26.19
N TYR A 473 -0.07 13.66 -26.14
CA TYR A 473 0.17 14.46 -24.96
C TYR A 473 -1.04 14.40 -24.02
N PHE A 474 -0.76 14.42 -22.72
CA PHE A 474 -1.82 14.49 -21.71
C PHE A 474 -1.41 15.28 -20.48
N ILE A 475 -2.41 15.77 -19.77
CA ILE A 475 -2.25 16.59 -18.58
C ILE A 475 -2.87 15.85 -17.39
N THR A 476 -2.16 15.89 -16.25
CA THR A 476 -2.62 15.27 -15.00
C THR A 476 -2.61 16.31 -13.89
N PRO A 477 -3.73 17.03 -13.65
CA PRO A 477 -3.87 17.97 -12.55
C PRO A 477 -4.18 17.23 -11.24
N ARG A 478 -3.66 17.76 -10.12
CA ARG A 478 -3.95 17.26 -8.76
C ARG A 478 -3.98 18.40 -7.77
N LEU A 479 -4.97 18.37 -6.87
CA LEU A 479 -5.17 19.37 -5.85
C LEU A 479 -5.59 18.72 -4.55
N HIS A 480 -4.88 19.01 -3.47
CA HIS A 480 -5.22 18.62 -2.11
C HIS A 480 -5.33 19.87 -1.26
N ILE A 481 -6.39 19.98 -0.49
CA ILE A 481 -6.63 21.11 0.41
C ILE A 481 -6.95 20.55 1.79
N ARG A 482 -6.27 21.05 2.81
CA ARG A 482 -6.58 20.81 4.21
C ARG A 482 -7.01 22.11 4.88
N ARG A 483 -8.08 22.02 5.69
CA ARG A 483 -8.48 23.08 6.60
C ARG A 483 -8.53 22.51 8.02
N SER A 484 -7.68 22.99 8.90
CA SER A 484 -7.77 22.73 10.34
C SER A 484 -8.72 23.78 10.97
N PHE A 485 -9.72 23.30 11.70
CA PHE A 485 -10.68 24.13 12.42
C PHE A 485 -10.25 24.32 13.87
N SER A 486 -9.57 23.33 14.41
CA SER A 486 -8.94 23.34 15.73
C SER A 486 -7.71 22.42 15.70
N ASN A 487 -7.04 22.30 16.83
CA ASN A 487 -5.92 21.38 17.00
C ASN A 487 -6.34 19.90 16.90
N GLU A 488 -7.64 19.61 17.03
CA GLU A 488 -8.17 18.24 16.97
C GLU A 488 -8.90 17.94 15.65
N THR A 489 -9.36 18.96 14.91
CA THR A 489 -10.27 18.75 13.78
C THR A 489 -9.73 19.32 12.48
N ALA A 490 -9.63 18.47 11.47
CA ALA A 490 -9.27 18.88 10.11
C ALA A 490 -10.20 18.25 9.06
N ILE A 491 -10.51 19.02 8.03
CA ILE A 491 -11.17 18.53 6.80
C ILE A 491 -10.16 18.59 5.67
N LYS A 492 -10.15 17.56 4.85
CA LYS A 492 -9.31 17.46 3.65
C LYS A 492 -10.20 17.28 2.43
N LEU A 493 -9.83 17.94 1.34
CA LEU A 493 -10.48 17.82 0.04
C LEU A 493 -9.42 17.41 -0.98
N MET A 494 -9.81 16.59 -1.95
CA MET A 494 -8.93 16.14 -3.01
C MET A 494 -9.67 16.10 -4.34
N VAL A 495 -9.00 16.58 -5.38
CA VAL A 495 -9.40 16.42 -6.79
C VAL A 495 -8.17 16.09 -7.60
N GLY A 496 -8.25 15.09 -8.46
CA GLY A 496 -7.14 14.76 -9.33
C GLY A 496 -7.50 13.75 -10.40
N SER A 497 -6.67 13.69 -11.44
CA SER A 497 -6.78 12.68 -12.49
C SER A 497 -5.58 11.72 -12.47
N GLY A 498 -5.80 10.53 -13.01
CA GLY A 498 -4.77 9.53 -13.23
C GLY A 498 -4.98 8.83 -14.57
N ARG A 499 -3.90 8.28 -15.12
CA ARG A 499 -3.91 7.57 -16.41
C ARG A 499 -3.03 6.34 -16.35
N ARG A 500 -3.32 5.35 -17.15
CA ARG A 500 -2.47 4.17 -17.32
C ARG A 500 -2.68 3.49 -18.66
N THR A 501 -1.70 2.73 -19.09
CA THR A 501 -1.81 1.81 -20.22
C THR A 501 -2.22 0.43 -19.72
N PRO A 502 -3.31 -0.18 -20.21
CA PRO A 502 -3.74 -1.50 -19.75
C PRO A 502 -2.78 -2.62 -20.21
N PHE A 503 -2.67 -3.67 -19.38
CA PHE A 503 -1.98 -4.93 -19.68
C PHE A 503 -3.03 -6.05 -19.75
N MET A 504 -3.77 -6.08 -20.86
CA MET A 504 -4.97 -6.89 -20.99
C MET A 504 -4.76 -8.37 -20.64
N LEU A 505 -3.66 -8.99 -21.10
CA LEU A 505 -3.42 -10.41 -20.89
C LEU A 505 -3.09 -10.69 -19.42
N MET A 506 -2.07 -10.03 -18.85
CA MET A 506 -1.61 -10.30 -17.51
C MET A 506 -2.62 -9.90 -16.42
N GLU A 507 -3.33 -8.81 -16.60
CA GLU A 507 -4.33 -8.34 -15.63
C GLU A 507 -5.55 -9.27 -15.50
N ASN A 508 -5.71 -10.19 -16.45
CA ASN A 508 -6.81 -11.14 -16.53
C ASN A 508 -6.36 -12.60 -16.47
N VAL A 509 -5.16 -12.87 -15.94
CA VAL A 509 -4.59 -14.22 -15.86
C VAL A 509 -5.49 -15.21 -15.10
N GLY A 510 -6.25 -14.76 -14.08
CA GLY A 510 -7.19 -15.62 -13.36
C GLY A 510 -8.25 -16.24 -14.26
N TYR A 511 -8.65 -15.57 -15.34
CA TYR A 511 -9.60 -16.14 -16.31
C TYR A 511 -8.96 -17.13 -17.28
N MET A 512 -7.62 -17.23 -17.32
CA MET A 512 -6.95 -18.32 -18.04
C MET A 512 -7.20 -19.68 -17.39
N ALA A 513 -7.61 -19.68 -16.12
CA ALA A 513 -7.99 -20.86 -15.35
C ALA A 513 -9.51 -21.17 -15.52
N SER A 514 -10.04 -20.97 -16.71
CA SER A 514 -11.42 -21.30 -17.08
C SER A 514 -11.49 -21.74 -18.53
N SER A 515 -12.60 -22.41 -18.90
CA SER A 515 -12.92 -22.77 -20.29
C SER A 515 -13.62 -21.65 -21.06
N ARG A 516 -13.71 -20.44 -20.49
CA ARG A 516 -14.34 -19.28 -21.14
C ARG A 516 -13.59 -18.86 -22.38
N GLN A 517 -14.29 -18.66 -23.48
CA GLN A 517 -13.74 -18.13 -24.72
C GLN A 517 -13.47 -16.63 -24.58
N TRP A 518 -12.26 -16.18 -24.94
CA TRP A 518 -11.89 -14.76 -24.95
C TRP A 518 -12.37 -14.11 -26.25
N ILE A 519 -13.28 -13.15 -26.13
CA ILE A 519 -13.86 -12.39 -27.24
C ILE A 519 -13.31 -10.96 -27.17
N LEU A 520 -12.57 -10.58 -28.20
CA LEU A 520 -12.07 -9.22 -28.35
C LEU A 520 -12.95 -8.47 -29.35
N ASP A 521 -13.39 -7.29 -28.99
CA ASP A 521 -14.14 -6.43 -29.88
C ASP A 521 -13.31 -6.09 -31.13
N SER A 522 -13.97 -5.65 -32.20
CA SER A 522 -13.51 -5.57 -33.62
C SER A 522 -12.15 -4.84 -33.83
N TYR A 523 -11.58 -4.22 -32.80
CA TYR A 523 -10.33 -3.49 -32.87
C TYR A 523 -9.09 -4.28 -32.39
N GLY A 524 -9.26 -5.51 -31.89
CA GLY A 524 -8.15 -6.32 -31.36
C GLY A 524 -7.38 -5.63 -30.24
N MET A 525 -6.21 -6.16 -29.87
CA MET A 525 -5.31 -5.52 -28.88
C MET A 525 -4.77 -4.15 -29.34
N ILE A 526 -4.79 -3.85 -30.63
CA ILE A 526 -4.30 -2.61 -31.25
C ILE A 526 -5.21 -1.42 -30.96
N GLY A 527 -6.49 -1.65 -30.63
CA GLY A 527 -7.49 -0.60 -30.33
C GLY A 527 -7.60 -0.21 -28.87
N LEU A 528 -6.76 -0.77 -27.98
CA LEU A 528 -6.76 -0.38 -26.57
C LEU A 528 -6.36 1.09 -26.44
N GLN A 529 -7.17 1.84 -25.69
CA GLN A 529 -6.90 3.24 -25.35
C GLN A 529 -6.29 3.33 -23.95
N GLN A 530 -5.66 4.46 -23.66
CA GLN A 530 -5.20 4.78 -22.32
C GLN A 530 -6.41 4.87 -21.38
N GLU A 531 -6.38 4.17 -20.24
CA GLU A 531 -7.41 4.31 -19.22
C GLU A 531 -7.23 5.63 -18.49
N ILE A 532 -8.35 6.33 -18.23
CA ILE A 532 -8.39 7.68 -17.67
C ILE A 532 -9.40 7.71 -16.54
N SER A 533 -8.98 8.20 -15.37
CA SER A 533 -9.90 8.39 -14.23
C SER A 533 -9.80 9.80 -13.64
N TRP A 534 -10.91 10.24 -13.04
CA TRP A 534 -10.99 11.40 -12.18
C TRP A 534 -11.43 10.98 -10.79
N ASN A 535 -10.86 11.61 -9.78
CA ASN A 535 -11.12 11.34 -8.38
C ASN A 535 -11.51 12.62 -7.65
N PHE A 536 -12.53 12.50 -6.81
CA PHE A 536 -12.99 13.53 -5.88
C PHE A 536 -13.06 12.89 -4.50
N GLY A 537 -12.48 13.53 -3.52
CA GLY A 537 -12.44 12.99 -2.16
C GLY A 537 -12.63 14.07 -1.10
N THR A 538 -13.26 13.69 -0.02
CA THR A 538 -13.29 14.46 1.23
C THR A 538 -13.01 13.54 2.39
N ALA A 539 -12.29 14.07 3.39
CA ALA A 539 -12.04 13.35 4.61
C ALA A 539 -12.12 14.30 5.81
N LEU A 540 -12.76 13.86 6.87
CA LEU A 540 -12.79 14.48 8.19
C LEU A 540 -11.90 13.67 9.11
N LEU A 541 -11.01 14.33 9.84
CA LEU A 541 -10.25 13.75 10.92
C LEU A 541 -10.55 14.55 12.19
N HIS A 542 -10.91 13.84 13.26
CA HIS A 542 -11.18 14.41 14.57
C HIS A 542 -10.50 13.59 15.65
N GLU A 543 -9.57 14.21 16.36
CA GLU A 543 -8.96 13.66 17.57
C GLU A 543 -9.84 14.05 18.75
N PHE A 544 -10.13 13.11 19.65
CA PHE A 544 -10.98 13.37 20.81
C PHE A 544 -10.44 12.70 22.05
N ASP A 545 -10.72 13.33 23.19
CA ASP A 545 -10.45 12.77 24.51
C ASP A 545 -11.75 12.26 25.14
N LEU A 546 -11.78 10.97 25.46
CA LEU A 546 -12.88 10.37 26.16
C LEU A 546 -12.33 9.58 27.37
N TRP A 547 -12.79 9.93 28.58
CA TRP A 547 -12.32 9.32 29.84
C TRP A 547 -10.80 9.40 30.04
N ASN A 548 -10.20 10.53 29.71
CA ASN A 548 -8.74 10.77 29.74
C ASN A 548 -7.97 9.78 28.85
N ARG A 549 -8.53 9.45 27.70
CA ARG A 549 -7.94 8.59 26.68
C ARG A 549 -8.14 9.19 25.31
N GLU A 550 -7.08 9.17 24.54
CA GLU A 550 -7.06 9.67 23.18
C GLU A 550 -7.80 8.70 22.24
N GLY A 551 -8.59 9.27 21.35
CA GLY A 551 -9.23 8.57 20.26
C GLY A 551 -9.15 9.37 18.99
N VAL A 552 -9.23 8.67 17.86
CA VAL A 552 -9.25 9.28 16.53
C VAL A 552 -10.47 8.77 15.79
N PHE A 553 -11.29 9.68 15.34
CA PHE A 553 -12.39 9.42 14.41
C PHE A 553 -12.01 9.93 13.03
N THR A 554 -12.18 9.08 12.02
CA THR A 554 -12.05 9.48 10.61
C THR A 554 -13.31 9.13 9.85
N PHE A 555 -13.69 10.02 8.95
CA PHE A 555 -14.75 9.79 7.98
C PHE A 555 -14.23 10.23 6.62
N ASP A 556 -14.33 9.37 5.62
CA ASP A 556 -13.94 9.70 4.26
C ASP A 556 -15.01 9.29 3.25
N ALA A 557 -15.14 10.10 2.19
CA ALA A 557 -16.00 9.83 1.06
C ALA A 557 -15.26 10.16 -0.24
N TYR A 558 -15.21 9.20 -1.14
CA TYR A 558 -14.53 9.29 -2.42
C TYR A 558 -15.45 8.89 -3.57
N ARG A 559 -15.33 9.61 -4.67
CA ARG A 559 -15.89 9.23 -5.96
C ARG A 559 -14.80 9.18 -7.01
N SER A 560 -14.62 8.02 -7.63
CA SER A 560 -13.78 7.83 -8.81
C SER A 560 -14.68 7.52 -9.99
N PHE A 561 -14.45 8.16 -11.15
CA PHE A 561 -15.12 7.80 -12.39
C PHE A 561 -14.10 7.70 -13.53
N PHE A 562 -14.42 6.85 -14.51
CA PHE A 562 -13.57 6.61 -15.67
C PHE A 562 -14.15 7.34 -16.88
N GLU A 563 -13.30 8.08 -17.58
CA GLU A 563 -13.60 8.58 -18.91
C GLU A 563 -13.37 7.51 -19.97
N ASN A 564 -12.36 6.67 -19.73
CA ASN A 564 -12.04 5.52 -20.54
C ASN A 564 -11.52 4.37 -19.67
N GLN A 565 -11.92 3.14 -19.97
CA GLN A 565 -11.57 1.94 -19.24
C GLN A 565 -11.66 0.72 -20.15
N LEU A 566 -10.75 -0.24 -19.97
CA LEU A 566 -10.90 -1.58 -20.51
C LEU A 566 -11.96 -2.32 -19.67
N VAL A 567 -13.11 -2.59 -20.28
CA VAL A 567 -14.18 -3.38 -19.68
C VAL A 567 -13.92 -4.86 -19.91
N VAL A 568 -14.03 -5.64 -18.82
CA VAL A 568 -14.02 -7.09 -18.82
C VAL A 568 -15.42 -7.55 -18.45
N ASP A 569 -16.18 -8.01 -19.42
CA ASP A 569 -17.59 -8.35 -19.31
C ASP A 569 -17.78 -9.87 -19.26
N LEU A 570 -18.33 -10.36 -18.15
CA LEU A 570 -18.61 -11.76 -17.86
C LEU A 570 -20.10 -12.07 -17.89
N ASP A 571 -20.94 -11.09 -18.28
CA ASP A 571 -22.39 -11.17 -18.12
C ASP A 571 -23.12 -11.48 -19.42
N GLN A 572 -22.43 -11.55 -20.57
CA GLN A 572 -23.05 -11.88 -21.85
C GLN A 572 -23.30 -13.39 -22.01
N SER A 573 -22.37 -14.19 -21.57
CA SER A 573 -22.46 -15.65 -21.50
C SER A 573 -21.55 -16.20 -20.41
N ALA A 574 -21.98 -17.25 -19.74
CA ALA A 574 -21.15 -17.96 -18.76
C ALA A 574 -19.90 -18.62 -19.39
N ARG A 575 -19.84 -18.73 -20.71
CA ARG A 575 -18.76 -19.39 -21.46
C ARG A 575 -17.86 -18.41 -22.20
N GLU A 576 -18.10 -17.11 -22.06
CA GLU A 576 -17.35 -16.08 -22.78
C GLU A 576 -16.84 -14.99 -21.83
N ILE A 577 -15.78 -14.34 -22.22
CA ILE A 577 -15.27 -13.11 -21.62
C ILE A 577 -15.11 -12.10 -22.73
N HIS A 578 -15.79 -10.99 -22.62
CA HIS A 578 -15.74 -9.94 -23.62
C HIS A 578 -14.85 -8.80 -23.16
N PHE A 579 -13.95 -8.35 -24.03
CA PHE A 579 -13.02 -7.25 -23.80
C PHE A 579 -13.33 -6.12 -24.78
N TYR A 580 -13.69 -4.94 -24.25
CA TYR A 580 -14.00 -3.76 -25.07
C TYR A 580 -13.72 -2.45 -24.32
N ALA A 581 -13.63 -1.34 -25.06
CA ALA A 581 -13.52 -0.03 -24.48
C ALA A 581 -14.85 0.40 -23.84
N LEU A 582 -14.78 1.07 -22.67
CA LEU A 582 -15.96 1.60 -21.99
C LEU A 582 -16.77 2.52 -22.93
N ASN A 583 -18.06 2.22 -23.05
CA ASN A 583 -19.04 3.06 -23.74
C ASN A 583 -20.19 3.35 -22.79
N GLY A 584 -20.04 4.37 -21.95
CA GLY A 584 -20.99 4.72 -20.92
C GLY A 584 -20.34 5.14 -19.62
N MET A 585 -20.91 4.76 -18.48
CA MET A 585 -20.43 5.16 -17.16
C MET A 585 -19.70 4.01 -16.47
N SER A 586 -18.57 4.34 -15.82
CA SER A 586 -17.93 3.46 -14.85
C SER A 586 -17.48 4.29 -13.67
N TYR A 587 -17.89 3.90 -12.46
CA TYR A 587 -17.58 4.66 -11.25
C TYR A 587 -17.49 3.80 -10.00
N SER A 588 -16.84 4.35 -8.99
CA SER A 588 -16.84 3.87 -7.61
C SER A 588 -17.17 5.02 -6.66
N ASN A 589 -18.17 4.83 -5.81
CA ASN A 589 -18.42 5.65 -4.63
C ASN A 589 -18.00 4.83 -3.41
N SER A 590 -17.10 5.38 -2.59
CA SER A 590 -16.61 4.76 -1.36
C SER A 590 -16.86 5.69 -0.19
N VAL A 591 -17.48 5.20 0.86
CA VAL A 591 -17.66 5.90 2.13
C VAL A 591 -17.14 5.03 3.24
N GLN A 592 -16.26 5.57 4.10
CA GLN A 592 -15.71 4.85 5.25
C GLN A 592 -15.78 5.72 6.51
N ALA A 593 -16.16 5.12 7.61
CA ALA A 593 -16.03 5.69 8.95
C ALA A 593 -15.19 4.77 9.80
N GLU A 594 -14.26 5.32 10.57
CA GLU A 594 -13.33 4.56 11.40
C GLU A 594 -13.13 5.25 12.75
N ILE A 595 -13.04 4.46 13.82
CA ILE A 595 -12.72 4.89 15.17
C ILE A 595 -11.56 4.05 15.66
N ASN A 596 -10.49 4.73 16.09
CA ASN A 596 -9.37 4.17 16.85
C ASN A 596 -9.47 4.71 18.28
N TYR A 597 -9.50 3.85 19.29
CA TYR A 597 -9.65 4.26 20.67
C TYR A 597 -8.88 3.35 21.63
N ASP A 598 -8.10 3.96 22.51
CA ASP A 598 -7.42 3.27 23.58
C ASP A 598 -8.33 3.20 24.83
N ILE A 599 -9.08 2.09 25.00
CA ILE A 599 -9.97 1.88 26.15
C ILE A 599 -9.19 2.04 27.48
N ASN A 600 -7.97 1.53 27.50
CA ASN A 600 -7.02 1.73 28.60
C ASN A 600 -5.58 1.51 28.09
N ARG A 601 -4.57 1.68 28.97
CA ARG A 601 -3.14 1.50 28.60
C ARG A 601 -2.78 0.12 28.03
N ARG A 602 -3.69 -0.84 28.05
CA ARG A 602 -3.43 -2.23 27.64
C ARG A 602 -4.37 -2.71 26.54
N VAL A 603 -5.50 -2.07 26.35
CA VAL A 603 -6.53 -2.45 25.40
C VAL A 603 -6.76 -1.32 24.44
N SER A 604 -6.53 -1.58 23.16
CA SER A 604 -6.91 -0.70 22.07
C SER A 604 -7.96 -1.37 21.18
N VAL A 605 -8.86 -0.58 20.63
CA VAL A 605 -9.91 -1.02 19.71
C VAL A 605 -9.90 -0.13 18.49
N ARG A 606 -9.94 -0.75 17.32
CA ARG A 606 -10.15 -0.09 16.05
C ARG A 606 -11.38 -0.71 15.39
N THR A 607 -12.33 0.12 15.02
CA THR A 607 -13.53 -0.31 14.29
C THR A 607 -13.75 0.55 13.08
N ALA A 608 -14.16 -0.06 11.98
CA ALA A 608 -14.51 0.65 10.76
C ALA A 608 -15.71 0.04 10.07
N TYR A 609 -16.45 0.89 9.39
CA TYR A 609 -17.52 0.50 8.48
C TYR A 609 -17.27 1.15 7.13
N ARG A 610 -17.36 0.35 6.05
CA ARG A 610 -17.18 0.81 4.67
C ARG A 610 -18.39 0.44 3.82
N PHE A 611 -18.86 1.42 3.07
CA PHE A 611 -19.88 1.28 2.03
C PHE A 611 -19.27 1.55 0.65
N LEU A 612 -19.57 0.67 -0.32
CA LEU A 612 -19.11 0.75 -1.70
C LEU A 612 -20.31 0.65 -2.66
N ASP A 613 -20.38 1.59 -3.61
CA ASP A 613 -21.27 1.49 -4.78
C ASP A 613 -20.43 1.60 -6.05
N VAL A 614 -20.07 0.45 -6.62
CA VAL A 614 -19.18 0.33 -7.79
C VAL A 614 -19.96 -0.24 -8.95
N LYS A 615 -20.09 0.52 -10.03
CA LYS A 615 -20.83 0.12 -11.21
C LYS A 615 -20.07 0.43 -12.50
N THR A 616 -20.31 -0.41 -13.48
CA THR A 616 -19.78 -0.27 -14.84
C THR A 616 -20.92 -0.51 -15.83
N ASP A 617 -20.95 0.26 -16.90
CA ASP A 617 -21.87 0.08 -18.01
C ASP A 617 -21.35 -1.07 -18.86
N TYR A 618 -21.95 -2.24 -18.65
CA TYR A 618 -21.73 -3.45 -19.43
C TYR A 618 -22.69 -3.47 -20.61
N GLN A 619 -22.54 -4.41 -21.54
CA GLN A 619 -23.50 -4.54 -22.65
C GLN A 619 -24.93 -4.83 -22.16
N ALA A 620 -25.06 -5.53 -21.05
CA ALA A 620 -26.35 -5.78 -20.39
C ALA A 620 -26.90 -4.58 -19.61
N GLY A 621 -26.21 -3.43 -19.59
CA GLY A 621 -26.55 -2.20 -18.88
C GLY A 621 -25.64 -1.90 -17.68
N LEU A 622 -26.03 -0.89 -16.88
CA LEU A 622 -25.27 -0.43 -15.72
C LEU A 622 -25.41 -1.39 -14.54
N LEU A 623 -24.45 -2.31 -14.38
CA LEU A 623 -24.45 -3.33 -13.33
C LEU A 623 -23.40 -3.04 -12.24
N GLU A 624 -23.62 -3.63 -11.07
CA GLU A 624 -22.62 -3.68 -10.00
C GLU A 624 -21.38 -4.45 -10.46
N LYS A 625 -20.20 -3.98 -10.12
CA LYS A 625 -18.97 -4.72 -10.39
C LYS A 625 -18.99 -6.05 -9.66
N PRO A 626 -18.69 -7.19 -10.33
CA PRO A 626 -18.67 -8.49 -9.69
C PRO A 626 -17.61 -8.57 -8.58
N PHE A 627 -17.83 -9.45 -7.59
CA PHE A 627 -16.92 -9.78 -6.51
C PHE A 627 -16.52 -8.58 -5.64
N VAL A 628 -17.38 -7.55 -5.57
CA VAL A 628 -17.23 -6.40 -4.68
C VAL A 628 -18.36 -6.37 -3.67
N SER A 629 -18.02 -6.43 -2.38
CA SER A 629 -18.99 -6.32 -1.31
C SER A 629 -19.40 -4.86 -1.08
N LYS A 630 -20.71 -4.57 -1.08
CA LYS A 630 -21.23 -3.23 -0.78
C LYS A 630 -20.96 -2.79 0.65
N HIS A 631 -21.01 -3.71 1.60
CA HIS A 631 -20.94 -3.44 3.02
C HIS A 631 -19.81 -4.23 3.65
N ARG A 632 -18.89 -3.56 4.31
CA ARG A 632 -17.84 -4.19 5.10
C ARG A 632 -17.78 -3.60 6.49
N GLY A 633 -17.70 -4.50 7.50
CA GLY A 633 -17.42 -4.15 8.87
C GLY A 633 -16.04 -4.66 9.28
N PHE A 634 -15.34 -3.90 10.09
CA PHE A 634 -14.02 -4.25 10.60
C PHE A 634 -13.94 -3.96 12.09
N LEU A 635 -13.39 -4.89 12.86
CA LEU A 635 -13.10 -4.73 14.27
C LEU A 635 -11.74 -5.37 14.57
N ASN A 636 -10.80 -4.59 15.09
CA ASN A 636 -9.55 -5.10 15.65
C ASN A 636 -9.49 -4.75 17.15
N MET A 637 -9.13 -5.72 17.96
CA MET A 637 -8.92 -5.57 19.40
C MET A 637 -7.51 -6.05 19.73
N ALA A 638 -6.71 -5.20 20.34
CA ALA A 638 -5.37 -5.52 20.80
C ALA A 638 -5.29 -5.42 22.33
N TYR A 639 -4.69 -6.42 22.96
CA TYR A 639 -4.40 -6.43 24.39
C TYR A 639 -2.92 -6.66 24.63
N SER A 640 -2.29 -5.84 25.47
CA SER A 640 -0.90 -6.02 25.87
C SER A 640 -0.73 -5.96 27.38
N THR A 641 0.00 -6.93 27.95
CA THR A 641 0.37 -6.88 29.35
C THR A 641 1.47 -5.84 29.59
N ARG A 642 1.68 -5.45 30.85
CA ARG A 642 2.80 -4.57 31.20
C ARG A 642 4.13 -5.25 30.80
N LYS A 643 5.01 -4.50 30.11
CA LYS A 643 6.36 -4.94 29.77
C LYS A 643 7.20 -5.00 31.07
N ASN A 644 7.82 -6.14 31.33
CA ASN A 644 8.67 -6.33 32.48
C ASN A 644 9.96 -7.06 32.05
N LYS A 645 11.10 -6.36 32.11
CA LYS A 645 12.42 -6.89 31.68
C LYS A 645 12.39 -7.51 30.28
N GLY A 646 11.72 -6.84 29.32
CA GLY A 646 11.57 -7.32 27.96
C GLY A 646 10.46 -8.38 27.79
N LYS A 647 9.88 -8.90 28.85
CA LYS A 647 8.80 -9.91 28.78
C LYS A 647 7.43 -9.25 28.69
N GLN A 648 6.60 -9.70 27.73
CA GLN A 648 5.26 -9.18 27.52
C GLN A 648 4.41 -10.22 26.78
N TRP A 649 3.11 -10.23 27.04
CA TRP A 649 2.11 -10.88 26.20
C TRP A 649 1.40 -9.81 25.38
N VAL A 650 1.22 -10.10 24.09
CA VAL A 650 0.42 -9.30 23.18
C VAL A 650 -0.60 -10.24 22.54
N MET A 651 -1.86 -9.85 22.50
CA MET A 651 -2.97 -10.61 21.92
C MET A 651 -3.72 -9.70 20.97
N ASP A 652 -3.93 -10.17 19.76
CA ASP A 652 -4.63 -9.45 18.71
C ASP A 652 -5.76 -10.29 18.15
N LEU A 653 -6.91 -9.66 17.93
CA LEU A 653 -8.08 -10.26 17.30
C LEU A 653 -8.62 -9.31 16.27
N THR A 654 -8.70 -9.75 15.03
CA THR A 654 -9.30 -9.03 13.92
C THR A 654 -10.53 -9.78 13.43
N THR A 655 -11.66 -9.09 13.33
CA THR A 655 -12.91 -9.61 12.79
C THR A 655 -13.34 -8.77 11.61
N GLN A 656 -13.64 -9.39 10.50
CA GLN A 656 -14.16 -8.75 9.29
C GLN A 656 -15.54 -9.32 8.97
N PHE A 657 -16.52 -8.46 8.81
CA PHE A 657 -17.81 -8.78 8.21
C PHE A 657 -17.78 -8.40 6.74
N ILE A 658 -18.08 -9.33 5.86
CA ILE A 658 -18.13 -9.16 4.41
C ILE A 658 -19.58 -9.38 3.97
N GLY A 659 -20.19 -8.33 3.40
CA GLY A 659 -21.53 -8.39 2.85
C GLY A 659 -21.59 -9.12 1.52
N SER A 660 -22.78 -9.42 1.03
CA SER A 660 -22.99 -10.13 -0.23
C SER A 660 -22.38 -9.38 -1.43
N GLN A 661 -21.89 -10.16 -2.38
CA GLN A 661 -21.24 -9.70 -3.60
C GLN A 661 -22.03 -10.19 -4.81
N ARG A 662 -22.12 -9.38 -5.88
CA ARG A 662 -22.68 -9.84 -7.13
C ARG A 662 -21.79 -10.90 -7.77
N ILE A 663 -22.38 -11.96 -8.26
CA ILE A 663 -21.73 -12.98 -9.08
C ILE A 663 -22.12 -12.72 -10.54
N PRO A 664 -21.22 -12.86 -11.53
CA PRO A 664 -21.55 -12.73 -12.94
C PRO A 664 -22.60 -13.74 -13.39
N PHE A 665 -23.23 -13.46 -14.52
CA PHE A 665 -24.25 -14.33 -15.10
C PHE A 665 -23.71 -15.74 -15.40
N THR A 666 -24.46 -16.75 -14.96
CA THR A 666 -24.18 -18.17 -15.19
C THR A 666 -25.41 -18.96 -15.68
N GLY A 667 -26.50 -18.26 -16.00
CA GLY A 667 -27.79 -18.87 -16.28
C GLY A 667 -27.91 -19.66 -17.60
N ASP A 668 -26.91 -19.57 -18.48
CA ASP A 668 -26.82 -20.37 -19.72
C ASP A 668 -25.92 -21.63 -19.57
N ASN A 669 -25.45 -21.90 -18.34
CA ASN A 669 -24.81 -23.18 -18.01
C ASN A 669 -25.84 -24.29 -17.81
N ALA A 670 -25.37 -25.54 -17.74
CA ALA A 670 -26.21 -26.65 -17.26
C ALA A 670 -26.64 -26.40 -15.79
N ASP A 671 -27.84 -26.83 -15.42
CA ASP A 671 -28.47 -26.53 -14.11
C ASP A 671 -27.54 -26.71 -12.90
N ARG A 672 -26.71 -27.75 -12.88
CA ARG A 672 -25.77 -28.05 -11.79
C ARG A 672 -24.62 -27.02 -11.65
N PHE A 673 -24.40 -26.16 -12.63
CA PHE A 673 -23.35 -25.16 -12.69
C PHE A 673 -23.89 -23.72 -12.69
N ILE A 674 -25.18 -23.55 -12.49
CA ILE A 674 -25.77 -22.23 -12.30
C ILE A 674 -25.50 -21.77 -10.85
N LEU A 675 -24.87 -20.61 -10.70
CA LEU A 675 -24.61 -19.99 -9.43
C LEU A 675 -25.73 -18.99 -9.06
N ASP A 676 -25.89 -18.75 -7.77
CA ASP A 676 -26.74 -17.66 -7.28
C ASP A 676 -26.23 -16.30 -7.80
N GLU A 677 -27.11 -15.34 -8.01
CA GLU A 677 -26.75 -13.99 -8.44
C GLU A 677 -25.86 -13.25 -7.43
N ARG A 678 -25.88 -13.69 -6.17
CA ARG A 678 -25.14 -13.06 -5.07
C ARG A 678 -24.56 -14.10 -4.11
N SER A 679 -23.34 -13.82 -3.63
CA SER A 679 -22.75 -14.58 -2.53
C SER A 679 -23.51 -14.38 -1.20
N PRO A 680 -23.41 -15.31 -0.25
CA PRO A 680 -23.85 -15.07 1.13
C PRO A 680 -22.98 -13.99 1.81
N ASN A 681 -23.49 -13.44 2.92
CA ASN A 681 -22.67 -12.68 3.86
C ASN A 681 -21.83 -13.65 4.70
N TYR A 682 -20.61 -13.23 5.07
CA TYR A 682 -19.76 -14.07 5.92
C TYR A 682 -18.87 -13.24 6.84
N VAL A 683 -18.30 -13.92 7.84
CA VAL A 683 -17.39 -13.32 8.83
C VAL A 683 -16.08 -14.06 8.83
N LEU A 684 -14.98 -13.32 8.77
CA LEU A 684 -13.62 -13.83 8.96
C LEU A 684 -13.09 -13.34 10.31
N MET A 685 -12.40 -14.22 11.02
CA MET A 685 -11.73 -13.89 12.28
C MET A 685 -10.30 -14.38 12.23
N ASN A 686 -9.35 -13.47 12.48
CA ASN A 686 -7.94 -13.76 12.62
C ASN A 686 -7.50 -13.40 14.03
N GLY A 687 -6.64 -14.23 14.64
CA GLY A 687 -6.14 -13.96 15.98
C GLY A 687 -4.71 -14.39 16.16
N GLN A 688 -3.94 -13.66 16.95
CA GLN A 688 -2.57 -13.98 17.29
C GLN A 688 -2.27 -13.72 18.76
N ILE A 689 -1.48 -14.58 19.35
CA ILE A 689 -0.90 -14.41 20.67
C ILE A 689 0.60 -14.41 20.52
N THR A 690 1.25 -13.32 20.93
CA THR A 690 2.71 -13.18 20.91
C THR A 690 3.24 -13.13 22.35
N ARG A 691 4.27 -13.92 22.62
CA ARG A 691 5.03 -13.88 23.88
C ARG A 691 6.43 -13.36 23.62
N HIS A 692 6.73 -12.17 24.10
CA HIS A 692 8.12 -11.70 24.23
C HIS A 692 8.77 -12.41 25.41
N MET A 693 9.78 -13.22 25.13
CA MET A 693 10.54 -13.98 26.14
C MET A 693 11.67 -13.14 26.74
N SER A 694 12.24 -12.29 25.91
CA SER A 694 13.28 -11.31 26.26
C SER A 694 13.13 -10.06 25.38
N LYS A 695 14.09 -9.15 25.38
CA LYS A 695 14.14 -8.04 24.41
C LYS A 695 14.39 -8.56 22.99
N GLU A 696 15.16 -9.63 22.87
CA GLU A 696 15.63 -10.18 21.59
C GLU A 696 14.69 -11.24 21.01
N THR A 697 14.02 -12.02 21.87
CA THR A 697 13.29 -13.23 21.42
C THR A 697 11.79 -13.12 21.68
N SER A 698 11.01 -13.42 20.66
CA SER A 698 9.56 -13.61 20.77
C SER A 698 9.08 -14.83 20.00
N ILE A 699 8.06 -15.48 20.52
CA ILE A 699 7.31 -16.54 19.86
C ILE A 699 5.87 -16.10 19.65
N TYR A 700 5.26 -16.57 18.59
CA TYR A 700 3.86 -16.26 18.31
C TYR A 700 3.12 -17.49 17.80
N LEU A 701 1.85 -17.56 18.16
CA LEU A 701 0.89 -18.56 17.72
C LEU A 701 -0.36 -17.83 17.25
N GLY A 702 -0.88 -18.20 16.10
CA GLY A 702 -2.08 -17.56 15.60
C GLY A 702 -2.97 -18.48 14.78
N VAL A 703 -4.11 -17.93 14.41
CA VAL A 703 -5.11 -18.57 13.57
C VAL A 703 -5.66 -17.57 12.56
N GLU A 704 -5.60 -17.93 11.30
CA GLU A 704 -6.31 -17.25 10.21
C GLU A 704 -7.63 -17.95 9.97
N ASN A 705 -8.65 -17.16 9.61
CA ASN A 705 -9.99 -17.67 9.33
C ASN A 705 -10.50 -18.65 10.43
N ALA A 706 -10.46 -18.21 11.70
CA ALA A 706 -10.89 -19.02 12.84
C ALA A 706 -12.35 -19.50 12.71
N THR A 707 -13.20 -18.77 11.98
CA THR A 707 -14.58 -19.14 11.65
C THR A 707 -14.66 -20.37 10.74
N ASN A 708 -13.55 -20.74 10.10
CA ASN A 708 -13.45 -21.84 9.13
C ASN A 708 -14.43 -21.70 7.94
N PHE A 709 -14.76 -20.46 7.58
CA PHE A 709 -15.61 -20.20 6.44
C PHE A 709 -14.84 -20.50 5.14
N ARG A 710 -15.51 -21.15 4.18
CA ARG A 710 -14.98 -21.40 2.83
C ARG A 710 -16.08 -21.16 1.82
N GLN A 711 -15.70 -20.68 0.64
CA GLN A 711 -16.59 -20.68 -0.51
C GLN A 711 -16.91 -22.12 -0.88
N PRO A 712 -18.19 -22.51 -0.96
CA PRO A 712 -18.55 -23.83 -1.49
C PRO A 712 -18.26 -23.86 -3.00
N ASN A 713 -17.78 -24.99 -3.48
CA ASN A 713 -17.51 -25.25 -4.90
C ASN A 713 -16.75 -24.11 -5.60
N PRO A 714 -15.50 -23.82 -5.17
CA PRO A 714 -14.73 -22.72 -5.75
C PRO A 714 -14.35 -22.97 -7.22
N ILE A 715 -14.41 -24.24 -7.67
CA ILE A 715 -14.15 -24.68 -9.04
C ILE A 715 -15.42 -25.31 -9.59
N LEU A 716 -15.97 -24.72 -10.65
CA LEU A 716 -17.09 -25.33 -11.38
C LEU A 716 -16.55 -26.43 -12.29
N SER A 717 -17.23 -27.58 -12.34
CA SER A 717 -16.86 -28.75 -13.16
C SER A 717 -15.43 -29.23 -12.89
N ALA A 718 -15.00 -29.30 -11.62
CA ALA A 718 -13.68 -29.78 -11.23
C ALA A 718 -13.45 -31.24 -11.69
N ASP A 719 -14.50 -32.05 -11.75
CA ASP A 719 -14.52 -33.42 -12.26
C ASP A 719 -14.18 -33.56 -13.77
N ALA A 720 -14.27 -32.44 -14.52
CA ALA A 720 -14.03 -32.40 -15.97
C ALA A 720 -13.34 -31.07 -16.39
N PRO A 721 -12.07 -30.86 -15.99
CA PRO A 721 -11.43 -29.54 -16.08
C PRO A 721 -11.08 -29.09 -17.50
N HIS A 722 -11.20 -29.95 -18.49
CA HIS A 722 -10.98 -29.61 -19.92
C HIS A 722 -12.30 -29.43 -20.68
N GLU A 723 -13.43 -29.56 -19.97
CA GLU A 723 -14.75 -29.45 -20.57
C GLU A 723 -15.31 -28.02 -20.50
N THR A 724 -16.44 -27.81 -21.19
CA THR A 724 -17.05 -26.49 -21.47
C THR A 724 -17.39 -25.67 -20.19
N TYR A 725 -17.68 -26.34 -19.08
CA TYR A 725 -18.21 -25.70 -17.89
C TYR A 725 -17.14 -25.46 -16.81
N PHE A 726 -15.90 -25.84 -17.06
CA PHE A 726 -14.82 -25.63 -16.09
C PHE A 726 -14.55 -24.13 -15.88
N ASP A 727 -14.64 -23.69 -14.65
CA ASP A 727 -14.35 -22.31 -14.27
C ASP A 727 -13.87 -22.21 -12.82
N SER A 728 -12.63 -21.81 -12.63
CA SER A 728 -12.03 -21.58 -11.32
C SER A 728 -11.90 -20.09 -10.95
N ALA A 729 -12.44 -19.17 -11.79
CA ALA A 729 -12.30 -17.74 -11.61
C ALA A 729 -13.49 -17.08 -10.88
N MET A 730 -14.54 -17.86 -10.54
CA MET A 730 -15.74 -17.36 -9.85
C MET A 730 -15.54 -17.22 -8.32
N ILE A 731 -14.46 -16.55 -7.89
CA ILE A 731 -14.06 -16.48 -6.49
C ILE A 731 -14.59 -15.22 -5.81
N TRP A 732 -15.43 -15.42 -4.79
CA TRP A 732 -16.00 -14.36 -3.96
C TRP A 732 -15.67 -14.50 -2.47
N GLY A 733 -15.04 -15.60 -2.04
CA GLY A 733 -14.71 -15.88 -0.65
C GLY A 733 -13.41 -16.66 -0.48
N PRO A 734 -13.02 -16.99 0.76
CA PRO A 734 -11.85 -17.82 1.01
C PRO A 734 -11.97 -19.20 0.37
N ILE A 735 -10.90 -19.66 -0.27
CA ILE A 735 -10.82 -20.96 -0.93
C ILE A 735 -10.55 -22.05 0.10
N PHE A 736 -9.62 -21.80 1.03
CA PHE A 736 -9.27 -22.71 2.10
C PHE A 736 -9.72 -22.17 3.47
N GLY A 737 -10.02 -23.09 4.38
CA GLY A 737 -10.58 -22.77 5.70
C GLY A 737 -9.53 -22.27 6.70
N ARG A 738 -9.77 -22.61 7.97
CA ARG A 738 -8.91 -22.21 9.08
C ARG A 738 -7.47 -22.69 8.92
N MET A 739 -6.51 -21.81 9.21
CA MET A 739 -5.09 -22.06 9.19
C MET A 739 -4.47 -21.68 10.53
N ILE A 740 -3.89 -22.63 11.23
CA ILE A 740 -3.13 -22.40 12.47
C ILE A 740 -1.67 -22.24 12.09
N TYR A 741 -0.98 -21.27 12.71
CA TYR A 741 0.43 -21.01 12.45
C TYR A 741 1.20 -20.72 13.74
N PHE A 742 2.49 -20.98 13.67
CA PHE A 742 3.47 -20.73 14.72
C PHE A 742 4.68 -20.01 14.13
N GLY A 743 5.32 -19.16 14.94
CA GLY A 743 6.59 -18.58 14.52
C GLY A 743 7.46 -18.10 15.68
N LEU A 744 8.71 -17.82 15.32
CA LEU A 744 9.76 -17.38 16.24
C LEU A 744 10.49 -16.18 15.61
N ARG A 745 10.73 -15.15 16.40
CA ARG A 745 11.53 -13.98 16.02
C ARG A 745 12.70 -13.83 16.97
N TYR A 746 13.88 -13.60 16.42
CA TYR A 746 15.10 -13.26 17.15
C TYR A 746 15.68 -11.97 16.56
N THR A 747 15.91 -10.99 17.42
CA THR A 747 16.33 -9.64 16.99
C THR A 747 17.47 -9.17 17.87
N ILE A 748 18.53 -8.64 17.26
CA ILE A 748 19.61 -7.92 17.94
C ILE A 748 19.55 -6.48 17.42
N ASP A 749 19.32 -5.54 18.31
CA ASP A 749 19.34 -4.11 17.98
C ASP A 749 20.79 -3.60 17.80
N ASN A 750 20.94 -2.47 17.10
CA ASN A 750 22.25 -1.83 16.86
C ASN A 750 22.83 -1.21 18.11
#